data_a388b2ba4ef6b7335e7e662bf372c0e3
#
_entry.id   a388b2ba4ef6b7335e7e662bf372c0e3
#
_cell.length_a   1.000
_cell.length_b   1.000
_cell.length_c   1.000
_cell.angle_alpha   90.00
_cell.angle_beta   90.00
_cell.angle_gamma   90.00
#
_symmetry.space_group_name_H-M   'P 1'
#
loop_
_entity.id
_entity.type
_entity.pdbx_description
1 polymer ?
#
loop_
_entity_poly.entity_id
_entity_poly.type
_entity_poly.pdbx_seq_one_letter_code
_entity_poly.pdbx_strand_id
1 'polypeptide(L)'
;MRKLYTTITLCILCAFGAVAATPILGTNEATVDQLYNFVKAQNSSFDREIAEQFIAVSAKYGLRGDIALCQSIVETGWFKYTGGTAVTPDDHNYCGLGVTTLGQKGCQFSTVKDGVTAQIQHLYAYACNKAIPEGETLIDPRFNYVTRGCAPNWEDLGGKWAAASDYGTKILNLYVQMTGSFPTTTPSLTASKTDITLSATCGGTSRGTTVKITGSNLSSKIIYNSSSSVFKVTPASTWDDYTGGNLTISLDTSRDAGTYTGYIAVQSGSGSTLQRIEINCTGTLKSNSSTTDPGTTTNPSTPTALPEQFSTDWCYSAVNGTSVSWMNPANEYTRNMVLNNGKLYVVQRDPDNSTGNIQIINANTGVANGTLSKSGLSGDAYIFASVANMGGTIVACNLAYSSTSTLRVYSWSSDSATPSIMLETTNHGGRAGDLMSASGTINNGKLYFASNDQSGKIYVYTVTNGVASTTPQIVTLKNASGSAFDMGGTFAVVEIKANEDGTFWATGKAGVPTLYNADGTIASQLSGTAVDNNVNGSSFCMFNYGNFKLAAATSYVTGVQQGYLNLIDVTNGVASAVKLKSFDTLGKSGVSNGTIVTTALAQVEGTKIHLWVLIPKQGVAKYTASSTASGVETLVTENDAQIQVCGKQVIASENVTSISLVAMTGQVAAQCNGSELNADNVANGIYIVVATLNNGTHVTKKVILK
;
A
#
# COMPACT_ATOMS: atom_id res chain seq x y z
N MET A 1 20.04 -41.24 -57.18
CA MET A 1 19.76 -40.80 -55.80
C MET A 1 19.82 -39.29 -55.77
N ARG A 2 18.66 -38.64 -55.85
CA ARG A 2 18.50 -37.17 -55.77
C ARG A 2 18.23 -36.83 -54.30
N LYS A 3 19.07 -36.03 -53.69
CA LYS A 3 18.84 -35.45 -52.33
C LYS A 3 17.93 -34.28 -52.48
N LEU A 4 16.76 -34.39 -51.86
CA LEU A 4 15.75 -33.32 -51.73
C LEU A 4 16.16 -32.43 -50.57
N TYR A 5 16.53 -31.18 -50.78
CA TYR A 5 16.73 -30.18 -49.75
C TYR A 5 15.39 -29.47 -49.54
N THR A 6 14.74 -29.74 -48.41
CA THR A 6 13.57 -29.02 -47.96
C THR A 6 14.01 -27.75 -47.26
N THR A 7 13.88 -26.62 -47.87
CA THR A 7 14.10 -25.29 -47.27
C THR A 7 12.91 -24.98 -46.42
N ILE A 8 13.05 -24.99 -45.10
CA ILE A 8 12.05 -24.49 -44.16
C ILE A 8 12.20 -22.97 -44.11
N THR A 9 11.30 -22.26 -44.74
CA THR A 9 11.17 -20.81 -44.60
C THR A 9 10.45 -20.53 -43.31
N LEU A 10 11.24 -20.13 -42.28
CA LEU A 10 10.72 -19.66 -40.98
C LEU A 10 10.13 -18.26 -41.23
N CYS A 11 8.83 -18.18 -41.39
CA CYS A 11 8.11 -16.91 -41.30
C CYS A 11 8.12 -16.44 -39.84
N ILE A 12 9.06 -15.56 -39.51
CA ILE A 12 8.98 -14.76 -38.29
C ILE A 12 7.88 -13.73 -38.53
N LEU A 13 6.69 -14.03 -38.01
CA LEU A 13 5.64 -13.05 -37.81
C LEU A 13 6.12 -12.07 -36.76
N CYS A 14 6.77 -10.98 -37.18
CA CYS A 14 6.94 -9.80 -36.32
C CYS A 14 5.55 -9.24 -36.06
N ALA A 15 4.94 -9.59 -34.93
CA ALA A 15 3.85 -8.81 -34.38
C ALA A 15 4.44 -7.43 -34.05
N PHE A 16 4.26 -6.47 -34.96
CA PHE A 16 4.41 -5.05 -34.63
C PHE A 16 3.32 -4.72 -33.63
N GLY A 17 3.60 -4.91 -32.33
CA GLY A 17 2.87 -4.18 -31.31
C GLY A 17 3.06 -2.70 -31.61
N ALA A 18 1.97 -1.94 -31.69
CA ALA A 18 2.03 -0.49 -31.81
C ALA A 18 2.92 0.02 -30.67
N VAL A 19 4.12 0.52 -31.01
CA VAL A 19 4.99 1.18 -30.03
C VAL A 19 4.22 2.43 -29.62
N ALA A 20 3.91 2.56 -28.33
CA ALA A 20 3.25 3.74 -27.81
C ALA A 20 4.14 4.96 -28.12
N ALA A 21 3.54 6.03 -28.65
CA ALA A 21 4.27 7.25 -28.96
C ALA A 21 4.90 7.85 -27.69
N THR A 22 6.09 8.43 -27.82
CA THR A 22 6.90 8.94 -26.70
C THR A 22 6.57 10.40 -26.41
N PRO A 23 5.91 10.75 -25.27
CA PRO A 23 5.55 12.13 -24.96
C PRO A 23 6.75 13.05 -24.83
N ILE A 24 6.62 14.32 -25.28
CA ILE A 24 7.61 15.38 -25.02
C ILE A 24 7.54 15.83 -23.56
N LEU A 25 6.32 15.91 -23.01
CA LEU A 25 6.15 16.17 -21.58
C LEU A 25 6.42 14.91 -20.78
N GLY A 26 7.08 15.07 -19.63
CA GLY A 26 7.45 13.97 -18.74
C GLY A 26 8.63 14.35 -17.83
N THR A 27 8.99 13.43 -16.96
CA THR A 27 10.17 13.57 -16.09
C THR A 27 11.43 13.05 -16.78
N ASN A 28 12.58 13.69 -16.52
CA ASN A 28 13.86 13.18 -16.98
C ASN A 28 14.15 11.81 -16.37
N GLU A 29 14.62 10.86 -17.17
CA GLU A 29 15.00 9.51 -16.75
C GLU A 29 16.52 9.33 -16.80
N ALA A 30 17.21 10.02 -17.70
CA ALA A 30 18.65 10.02 -17.74
C ALA A 30 19.25 11.08 -16.80
N THR A 31 20.42 10.77 -16.25
CA THR A 31 21.15 11.66 -15.36
C THR A 31 22.03 12.64 -16.13
N VAL A 32 22.43 13.74 -15.48
CA VAL A 32 23.43 14.69 -16.02
C VAL A 32 24.71 13.97 -16.46
N ASP A 33 25.17 12.99 -15.69
CA ASP A 33 26.39 12.25 -16.01
C ASP A 33 26.24 11.39 -17.27
N GLN A 34 25.07 10.78 -17.48
CA GLN A 34 24.79 10.04 -18.72
C GLN A 34 24.79 10.97 -19.93
N LEU A 35 24.08 12.10 -19.85
CA LEU A 35 24.04 13.11 -20.91
C LEU A 35 25.44 13.62 -21.24
N TYR A 36 26.15 14.07 -20.21
CA TYR A 36 27.50 14.62 -20.36
C TYR A 36 28.47 13.62 -20.99
N ASN A 37 28.57 12.43 -20.43
CA ASN A 37 29.50 11.41 -20.88
C ASN A 37 29.20 10.93 -22.31
N PHE A 38 27.92 10.83 -22.67
CA PHE A 38 27.49 10.44 -24.01
C PHE A 38 27.95 11.43 -25.08
N VAL A 39 27.75 12.73 -24.85
CA VAL A 39 28.21 13.77 -25.77
C VAL A 39 29.72 13.93 -25.73
N LYS A 40 30.32 13.90 -24.54
CA LYS A 40 31.76 14.06 -24.32
C LYS A 40 32.59 13.01 -25.05
N ALA A 41 32.07 11.78 -25.19
CA ALA A 41 32.71 10.70 -25.95
C ALA A 41 32.83 11.04 -27.46
N GLN A 42 31.94 11.87 -27.98
CA GLN A 42 31.93 12.31 -29.41
C GLN A 42 32.52 13.72 -29.59
N ASN A 43 32.42 14.58 -28.58
CA ASN A 43 32.91 15.93 -28.59
C ASN A 43 33.66 16.25 -27.30
N SER A 44 34.99 16.19 -27.32
CA SER A 44 35.81 16.40 -26.15
C SER A 44 35.75 17.85 -25.58
N SER A 45 35.22 18.81 -26.35
CA SER A 45 35.02 20.21 -25.93
C SER A 45 33.62 20.45 -25.33
N PHE A 46 32.73 19.42 -25.24
CA PHE A 46 31.40 19.60 -24.72
C PHE A 46 31.43 20.07 -23.26
N ASP A 47 30.66 21.13 -22.97
CA ASP A 47 30.55 21.70 -21.64
C ASP A 47 29.46 20.98 -20.82
N ARG A 48 29.83 20.63 -19.59
CA ARG A 48 28.93 19.94 -18.64
C ARG A 48 27.73 20.82 -18.24
N GLU A 49 27.92 22.14 -18.19
CA GLU A 49 26.86 23.08 -17.86
C GLU A 49 25.63 22.88 -18.80
N ILE A 50 25.85 22.58 -20.07
CA ILE A 50 24.77 22.35 -21.04
C ILE A 50 23.90 21.19 -20.57
N ALA A 51 24.50 20.06 -20.19
CA ALA A 51 23.73 18.88 -19.69
C ALA A 51 23.00 19.20 -18.38
N GLU A 52 23.61 19.93 -17.49
CA GLU A 52 23.01 20.39 -16.22
C GLU A 52 21.79 21.27 -16.48
N GLN A 53 21.89 22.24 -17.40
CA GLN A 53 20.78 23.13 -17.73
C GLN A 53 19.64 22.40 -18.43
N PHE A 54 19.91 21.42 -19.30
CA PHE A 54 18.84 20.63 -19.91
C PHE A 54 18.00 19.92 -18.85
N ILE A 55 18.61 19.32 -17.82
CA ILE A 55 17.88 18.65 -16.72
C ILE A 55 17.17 19.68 -15.83
N ALA A 56 17.87 20.75 -15.42
CA ALA A 56 17.35 21.72 -14.47
C ALA A 56 16.19 22.56 -15.03
N VAL A 57 16.34 23.04 -16.27
CA VAL A 57 15.32 23.87 -16.93
C VAL A 57 14.09 23.03 -17.30
N SER A 58 14.30 21.87 -17.96
CA SER A 58 13.19 21.04 -18.39
C SER A 58 12.30 20.56 -17.23
N ALA A 59 12.87 20.30 -16.07
CA ALA A 59 12.13 19.89 -14.88
C ALA A 59 11.08 20.93 -14.45
N LYS A 60 11.33 22.22 -14.70
CA LYS A 60 10.38 23.30 -14.40
C LYS A 60 9.17 23.28 -15.34
N TYR A 61 9.37 22.83 -16.56
CA TYR A 61 8.32 22.71 -17.59
C TYR A 61 7.65 21.35 -17.61
N GLY A 62 8.09 20.39 -16.76
CA GLY A 62 7.63 19.02 -16.82
C GLY A 62 7.89 18.37 -18.19
N LEU A 63 9.06 18.60 -18.75
CA LEU A 63 9.46 18.19 -20.10
C LEU A 63 10.69 17.28 -20.04
N ARG A 64 10.81 16.35 -21.00
CA ARG A 64 11.92 15.40 -21.13
C ARG A 64 13.16 16.11 -21.70
N GLY A 65 13.90 16.83 -20.85
CA GLY A 65 15.14 17.51 -21.22
C GLY A 65 16.28 16.57 -21.58
N ASP A 66 16.27 15.37 -21.04
CA ASP A 66 17.19 14.30 -21.42
C ASP A 66 17.04 13.88 -22.88
N ILE A 67 15.82 13.85 -23.43
CA ILE A 67 15.57 13.63 -24.84
C ILE A 67 15.80 14.92 -25.65
N ALA A 68 15.50 16.10 -25.10
CA ALA A 68 15.74 17.38 -25.74
C ALA A 68 17.24 17.60 -26.03
N LEU A 69 18.14 17.12 -25.17
CA LEU A 69 19.57 17.13 -25.45
C LEU A 69 19.91 16.24 -26.66
N CYS A 70 19.24 15.08 -26.83
CA CYS A 70 19.40 14.23 -28.00
C CYS A 70 18.94 14.95 -29.28
N GLN A 71 17.90 15.80 -29.19
CA GLN A 71 17.52 16.68 -30.29
C GLN A 71 18.66 17.64 -30.66
N SER A 72 19.28 18.27 -29.67
CA SER A 72 20.42 19.16 -29.90
C SER A 72 21.61 18.44 -30.53
N ILE A 73 21.86 17.18 -30.20
CA ILE A 73 22.87 16.37 -30.91
C ILE A 73 22.58 16.29 -32.41
N VAL A 74 21.32 16.09 -32.79
CA VAL A 74 20.90 16.05 -34.20
C VAL A 74 21.10 17.41 -34.87
N GLU A 75 20.64 18.49 -34.22
CA GLU A 75 20.61 19.84 -34.79
C GLU A 75 21.99 20.48 -34.94
N THR A 76 22.90 20.16 -34.02
CA THR A 76 24.24 20.81 -33.94
C THR A 76 25.36 19.88 -34.40
N GLY A 77 25.06 18.66 -34.78
CA GLY A 77 26.09 17.66 -35.08
C GLY A 77 27.00 17.39 -33.88
N TRP A 78 26.43 16.93 -32.78
CA TRP A 78 27.15 16.66 -31.52
C TRP A 78 27.77 17.93 -30.87
N PHE A 79 27.08 19.07 -30.95
CA PHE A 79 27.54 20.37 -30.44
C PHE A 79 28.86 20.82 -31.11
N LYS A 80 29.18 20.32 -32.32
CA LYS A 80 30.36 20.69 -33.08
C LYS A 80 30.08 21.82 -34.08
N TYR A 81 28.81 22.08 -34.37
CA TYR A 81 28.35 23.10 -35.30
C TYR A 81 29.03 23.01 -36.69
N THR A 82 29.26 21.77 -37.14
CA THR A 82 29.85 21.49 -38.44
C THR A 82 28.77 21.32 -39.52
N GLY A 83 29.08 21.50 -40.79
CA GLY A 83 28.12 21.26 -41.88
C GLY A 83 27.57 22.50 -42.54
N GLY A 84 28.28 23.66 -42.44
CA GLY A 84 27.94 24.89 -43.15
C GLY A 84 26.89 25.77 -42.48
N THR A 85 26.60 25.51 -41.19
CA THR A 85 25.75 26.40 -40.39
C THR A 85 26.50 27.68 -40.05
N ALA A 86 25.80 28.81 -39.92
CA ALA A 86 26.33 30.07 -39.41
C ALA A 86 26.20 30.19 -37.87
N VAL A 87 25.50 29.24 -37.21
CA VAL A 87 25.41 29.16 -35.76
C VAL A 87 26.70 28.59 -35.21
N THR A 88 27.20 29.19 -34.11
CA THR A 88 28.44 28.82 -33.44
C THR A 88 28.15 28.45 -31.98
N PRO A 89 29.08 27.79 -31.25
CA PRO A 89 28.88 27.49 -29.81
C PRO A 89 28.58 28.74 -28.99
N ASP A 90 29.18 29.90 -29.29
CA ASP A 90 28.98 31.16 -28.58
C ASP A 90 27.56 31.75 -28.72
N ASP A 91 26.79 31.29 -29.69
CA ASP A 91 25.39 31.70 -29.87
C ASP A 91 24.44 31.04 -28.89
N HIS A 92 24.88 30.03 -28.15
CA HIS A 92 24.06 29.20 -27.25
C HIS A 92 22.75 28.70 -27.88
N ASN A 93 22.72 28.55 -29.18
CA ASN A 93 21.54 28.09 -29.94
C ASN A 93 21.66 26.58 -30.23
N TYR A 94 21.03 25.78 -29.40
CA TYR A 94 21.20 24.31 -29.39
C TYR A 94 20.24 23.56 -30.33
N CYS A 95 19.33 24.26 -31.02
CA CYS A 95 18.34 23.64 -31.90
C CYS A 95 18.14 24.38 -33.23
N GLY A 96 19.07 25.24 -33.61
CA GLY A 96 18.95 26.02 -34.86
C GLY A 96 17.79 27.00 -34.83
N LEU A 97 17.33 27.47 -33.69
CA LEU A 97 16.20 28.37 -33.57
C LEU A 97 16.37 29.62 -34.37
N GLY A 98 15.39 29.95 -35.25
CA GLY A 98 15.42 31.12 -36.12
C GLY A 98 16.26 30.97 -37.39
N VAL A 99 16.91 29.84 -37.66
CA VAL A 99 17.56 29.52 -38.91
C VAL A 99 16.49 29.08 -39.93
N THR A 100 16.20 29.89 -40.95
CA THR A 100 15.23 29.61 -41.98
C THR A 100 15.86 29.26 -43.33
N THR A 101 17.12 29.60 -43.52
CA THR A 101 17.89 29.29 -44.73
C THR A 101 19.34 28.94 -44.38
N LEU A 102 19.97 28.11 -45.19
CA LEU A 102 21.36 27.71 -45.00
C LEU A 102 22.27 28.96 -45.01
N GLY A 103 23.21 29.03 -44.05
CA GLY A 103 24.11 30.15 -43.85
C GLY A 103 23.54 31.34 -43.07
N GLN A 104 22.29 31.31 -42.67
CA GLN A 104 21.71 32.32 -41.79
C GLN A 104 22.07 32.05 -40.36
N LYS A 105 22.46 33.12 -39.65
CA LYS A 105 22.67 33.07 -38.21
C LYS A 105 21.32 33.19 -37.48
N GLY A 106 20.90 32.17 -36.82
CA GLY A 106 19.60 32.12 -36.10
C GLY A 106 19.59 33.04 -34.86
N CYS A 107 18.74 32.69 -33.89
CA CYS A 107 18.68 33.37 -32.62
C CYS A 107 19.98 33.19 -31.84
N GLN A 108 20.35 34.20 -31.03
CA GLN A 108 21.53 34.21 -30.17
C GLN A 108 21.07 34.42 -28.72
N PHE A 109 21.66 33.69 -27.80
CA PHE A 109 21.32 33.75 -26.39
C PHE A 109 22.58 34.10 -25.56
N SER A 110 22.37 34.85 -24.46
CA SER A 110 23.50 35.41 -23.69
C SER A 110 24.18 34.36 -22.82
N THR A 111 23.47 33.31 -22.44
CA THR A 111 23.96 32.24 -21.54
C THR A 111 23.53 30.86 -22.02
N VAL A 112 24.25 29.84 -21.55
CA VAL A 112 23.84 28.42 -21.73
C VAL A 112 22.40 28.22 -21.29
N LYS A 113 22.05 28.75 -20.10
CA LYS A 113 20.69 28.61 -19.54
C LYS A 113 19.63 29.23 -20.46
N ASP A 114 19.87 30.43 -21.02
CA ASP A 114 18.90 31.09 -21.89
C ASP A 114 18.69 30.29 -23.17
N GLY A 115 19.76 29.79 -23.77
CA GLY A 115 19.69 28.97 -24.98
C GLY A 115 18.91 27.64 -24.75
N VAL A 116 19.18 26.95 -23.65
CA VAL A 116 18.43 25.76 -23.26
C VAL A 116 16.99 26.13 -22.96
N THR A 117 16.74 27.24 -22.22
CA THR A 117 15.38 27.68 -21.90
C THR A 117 14.56 27.94 -23.17
N ALA A 118 15.16 28.61 -24.17
CA ALA A 118 14.48 28.88 -25.43
C ALA A 118 14.10 27.59 -26.17
N GLN A 119 14.97 26.60 -26.24
CA GLN A 119 14.65 25.29 -26.84
C GLN A 119 13.55 24.56 -26.08
N ILE A 120 13.63 24.51 -24.74
CA ILE A 120 12.62 23.86 -23.89
C ILE A 120 11.26 24.55 -24.07
N GLN A 121 11.22 25.87 -24.09
CA GLN A 121 9.99 26.64 -24.35
C GLN A 121 9.43 26.37 -25.73
N HIS A 122 10.27 26.27 -26.73
CA HIS A 122 9.83 25.94 -28.10
C HIS A 122 9.21 24.56 -28.17
N LEU A 123 9.86 23.53 -27.57
CA LEU A 123 9.30 22.19 -27.44
C LEU A 123 7.99 22.17 -26.63
N TYR A 124 7.91 22.98 -25.58
CA TYR A 124 6.71 23.14 -24.76
C TYR A 124 5.53 23.71 -25.57
N ALA A 125 5.86 24.65 -26.48
CA ALA A 125 4.87 25.18 -27.43
C ALA A 125 4.32 24.09 -28.36
N TYR A 126 5.17 23.21 -28.89
CA TYR A 126 4.74 22.05 -29.69
C TYR A 126 3.95 21.05 -28.86
N ALA A 127 4.36 20.79 -27.63
CA ALA A 127 3.81 19.71 -26.81
C ALA A 127 2.43 20.02 -26.22
N CYS A 128 2.12 21.31 -25.90
CA CYS A 128 0.88 21.63 -25.20
C CYS A 128 0.39 23.07 -25.38
N ASN A 129 -0.87 23.31 -24.96
CA ASN A 129 -1.52 24.63 -25.02
C ASN A 129 -1.37 25.45 -23.73
N LYS A 130 -0.58 24.98 -22.75
CA LYS A 130 -0.45 25.61 -21.42
C LYS A 130 0.39 26.89 -21.50
N ALA A 131 0.10 27.84 -20.63
CA ALA A 131 1.02 28.94 -20.37
C ALA A 131 2.38 28.42 -19.87
N ILE A 132 3.44 29.18 -20.05
CA ILE A 132 4.73 28.87 -19.41
C ILE A 132 4.56 28.87 -17.89
N PRO A 133 5.31 28.03 -17.15
CA PRO A 133 5.19 27.94 -15.70
C PRO A 133 5.33 29.30 -15.00
N GLU A 134 4.62 29.48 -13.92
CA GLU A 134 4.66 30.68 -13.11
C GLU A 134 6.09 30.98 -12.60
N GLY A 135 6.54 32.21 -12.71
CA GLY A 135 7.89 32.61 -12.33
C GLY A 135 8.94 32.45 -13.42
N GLU A 136 8.61 31.82 -14.56
CA GLU A 136 9.51 31.72 -15.71
C GLU A 136 9.27 32.87 -16.71
N THR A 137 10.32 33.35 -17.33
CA THR A 137 10.26 34.41 -18.37
C THR A 137 10.27 33.77 -19.75
N LEU A 138 9.52 34.32 -20.70
CA LEU A 138 9.54 33.88 -22.09
C LEU A 138 10.84 34.33 -22.76
N ILE A 139 11.72 33.37 -23.04
CA ILE A 139 13.02 33.57 -23.71
C ILE A 139 12.95 33.24 -25.20
N ASP A 140 12.12 32.25 -25.57
CA ASP A 140 11.96 31.83 -26.96
C ASP A 140 11.24 32.90 -27.80
N PRO A 141 11.92 33.59 -28.73
CA PRO A 141 11.30 34.61 -29.56
C PRO A 141 10.34 34.03 -30.62
N ARG A 142 10.34 32.72 -30.80
CA ARG A 142 9.51 32.01 -31.77
C ARG A 142 8.37 31.22 -31.15
N PHE A 143 8.20 31.27 -29.85
CA PHE A 143 7.18 30.54 -29.09
C PHE A 143 5.75 30.71 -29.67
N ASN A 144 5.39 31.93 -30.02
CA ASN A 144 4.07 32.26 -30.55
C ASN A 144 3.88 31.96 -32.05
N TYR A 145 4.94 31.54 -32.76
CA TYR A 145 4.84 31.10 -34.12
C TYR A 145 4.47 29.61 -34.26
N VAL A 146 4.51 28.88 -33.18
CA VAL A 146 4.13 27.45 -33.14
C VAL A 146 2.63 27.32 -33.00
N THR A 147 2.00 26.45 -33.83
CA THR A 147 0.64 26.00 -33.54
C THR A 147 0.67 25.16 -32.25
N ARG A 148 0.16 25.75 -31.14
CA ARG A 148 0.29 25.19 -29.82
C ARG A 148 -0.32 23.80 -29.71
N GLY A 149 0.41 22.86 -29.09
CA GLY A 149 -0.02 21.48 -28.83
C GLY A 149 -0.11 20.60 -30.08
N CYS A 150 0.48 21.02 -31.21
CA CYS A 150 0.36 20.26 -32.47
C CYS A 150 1.25 19.00 -32.50
N ALA A 151 2.24 18.86 -31.62
CA ALA A 151 3.15 17.74 -31.57
C ALA A 151 3.37 17.32 -30.10
N PRO A 152 2.46 16.56 -29.48
CA PRO A 152 2.60 16.14 -28.08
C PRO A 152 3.68 15.08 -27.88
N ASN A 153 4.09 14.36 -28.92
CA ASN A 153 5.09 13.30 -28.85
C ASN A 153 6.33 13.63 -29.67
N TRP A 154 7.46 13.01 -29.35
CA TRP A 154 8.71 13.21 -30.11
C TRP A 154 8.56 12.80 -31.57
N GLU A 155 7.84 11.71 -31.85
CA GLU A 155 7.57 11.24 -33.19
C GLU A 155 6.75 12.23 -34.01
N ASP A 156 5.89 13.02 -33.38
CA ASP A 156 5.03 14.04 -34.04
C ASP A 156 5.81 15.26 -34.57
N LEU A 157 7.09 15.41 -34.18
CA LEU A 157 7.94 16.51 -34.66
C LEU A 157 8.34 16.34 -36.12
N GLY A 158 8.27 15.13 -36.68
CA GLY A 158 8.46 14.88 -38.11
C GLY A 158 7.43 15.61 -38.95
N GLY A 159 7.88 16.37 -39.96
CA GLY A 159 7.04 17.23 -40.78
C GLY A 159 6.53 18.51 -40.13
N LYS A 160 6.85 18.76 -38.84
CA LYS A 160 6.42 19.96 -38.12
C LYS A 160 7.63 20.78 -37.58
N TRP A 161 8.54 20.17 -36.87
CA TRP A 161 9.81 20.78 -36.51
C TRP A 161 10.83 20.69 -37.64
N ALA A 162 11.02 19.51 -38.18
CA ALA A 162 11.89 19.25 -39.34
C ALA A 162 11.11 18.56 -40.47
N ALA A 163 11.54 18.76 -41.69
CA ALA A 163 10.87 18.18 -42.86
C ALA A 163 10.92 16.65 -42.94
N ALA A 164 11.92 16.03 -42.30
CA ALA A 164 12.09 14.59 -42.26
C ALA A 164 11.02 13.93 -41.38
N SER A 165 10.25 12.98 -41.90
CA SER A 165 9.19 12.28 -41.16
C SER A 165 9.73 11.39 -40.06
N ASP A 166 10.99 10.94 -40.12
CA ASP A 166 11.67 10.11 -39.14
C ASP A 166 12.45 10.91 -38.09
N TYR A 167 12.25 12.24 -38.05
CA TYR A 167 13.00 13.14 -37.18
C TYR A 167 12.95 12.75 -35.71
N GLY A 168 11.74 12.54 -35.17
CA GLY A 168 11.56 12.10 -33.79
C GLY A 168 12.18 10.73 -33.51
N THR A 169 12.09 9.81 -34.44
CA THR A 169 12.71 8.48 -34.33
C THR A 169 14.23 8.58 -34.25
N LYS A 170 14.86 9.50 -34.99
CA LYS A 170 16.31 9.73 -34.90
C LYS A 170 16.74 10.23 -33.51
N ILE A 171 15.95 11.13 -32.92
CA ILE A 171 16.19 11.65 -31.58
C ILE A 171 16.08 10.51 -30.54
N LEU A 172 15.03 9.72 -30.63
CA LEU A 172 14.80 8.59 -29.71
C LEU A 172 15.87 7.49 -29.85
N ASN A 173 16.37 7.25 -31.05
CA ASN A 173 17.46 6.30 -31.26
C ASN A 173 18.76 6.76 -30.58
N LEU A 174 19.06 8.06 -30.54
CA LEU A 174 20.19 8.60 -29.77
C LEU A 174 19.98 8.41 -28.27
N TYR A 175 18.75 8.63 -27.79
CA TYR A 175 18.40 8.36 -26.40
C TYR A 175 18.65 6.88 -26.03
N VAL A 176 18.20 5.94 -26.88
CA VAL A 176 18.46 4.50 -26.70
C VAL A 176 19.95 4.17 -26.70
N GLN A 177 20.73 4.78 -27.59
CA GLN A 177 22.19 4.59 -27.59
C GLN A 177 22.84 5.08 -26.30
N MET A 178 22.33 6.15 -25.70
CA MET A 178 22.82 6.71 -24.45
C MET A 178 22.44 5.88 -23.23
N THR A 179 21.21 5.40 -23.16
CA THR A 179 20.62 4.76 -21.96
C THR A 179 20.59 3.23 -22.05
N GLY A 180 20.70 2.65 -23.24
CA GLY A 180 20.53 1.22 -23.49
C GLY A 180 19.07 0.74 -23.55
N SER A 181 18.11 1.67 -23.43
CA SER A 181 16.67 1.34 -23.45
C SER A 181 15.85 2.46 -24.08
N PHE A 182 14.70 2.14 -24.64
CA PHE A 182 13.72 3.15 -25.03
C PHE A 182 13.20 3.89 -23.79
N PRO A 183 12.81 5.18 -23.94
CA PRO A 183 12.15 5.91 -22.85
C PRO A 183 10.95 5.12 -22.35
N THR A 184 10.74 5.13 -21.05
CA THR A 184 9.58 4.45 -20.49
C THR A 184 8.31 5.21 -20.91
N THR A 185 7.44 4.53 -21.63
CA THR A 185 6.10 5.04 -21.98
C THR A 185 5.05 4.55 -20.98
N THR A 186 5.47 3.83 -19.95
CA THR A 186 4.58 3.31 -18.93
C THR A 186 3.96 4.46 -18.15
N PRO A 187 2.63 4.61 -18.17
CA PRO A 187 1.96 5.61 -17.36
C PRO A 187 2.26 5.38 -15.88
N SER A 188 2.55 6.42 -15.15
CA SER A 188 2.72 6.33 -13.69
C SER A 188 2.06 7.49 -12.98
N LEU A 189 1.55 7.21 -11.79
CA LEU A 189 0.97 8.18 -10.87
C LEU A 189 1.49 7.85 -9.48
N THR A 190 2.06 8.85 -8.78
CA THR A 190 2.63 8.66 -7.45
C THR A 190 2.19 9.78 -6.51
N ALA A 191 2.18 9.49 -5.21
CA ALA A 191 1.94 10.47 -4.16
C ALA A 191 3.09 10.47 -3.14
N SER A 192 3.47 11.64 -2.65
CA SER A 192 4.55 11.77 -1.65
C SER A 192 4.17 11.18 -0.28
N LYS A 193 2.87 10.98 -0.05
CA LYS A 193 2.30 10.33 1.14
C LYS A 193 1.04 9.59 0.73
N THR A 194 0.84 8.40 1.28
CA THR A 194 -0.36 7.58 1.09
C THR A 194 -1.23 7.51 2.34
N ASP A 195 -0.72 8.00 3.47
CA ASP A 195 -1.43 8.05 4.74
C ASP A 195 -1.21 9.40 5.39
N ILE A 196 -2.30 10.05 5.80
CA ILE A 196 -2.26 11.35 6.47
C ILE A 196 -3.19 11.37 7.69
N THR A 197 -2.74 12.09 8.72
CA THR A 197 -3.54 12.36 9.91
C THR A 197 -3.73 13.86 10.05
N LEU A 198 -4.98 14.28 10.27
CA LEU A 198 -5.38 15.66 10.40
C LEU A 198 -6.07 15.90 11.75
N SER A 199 -5.92 17.08 12.32
CA SER A 199 -6.63 17.48 13.52
C SER A 199 -7.03 18.96 13.42
N ALA A 200 -8.26 19.28 13.81
CA ALA A 200 -8.77 20.64 13.88
C ALA A 200 -9.83 20.76 14.99
N THR A 201 -10.28 21.98 15.28
CA THR A 201 -11.39 22.25 16.20
C THR A 201 -12.63 22.58 15.38
N CYS A 202 -13.80 22.10 15.79
CA CYS A 202 -15.09 22.42 15.15
C CYS A 202 -15.29 23.93 15.06
N GLY A 203 -15.72 24.42 13.90
CA GLY A 203 -15.86 25.86 13.61
C GLY A 203 -14.54 26.64 13.53
N GLY A 204 -13.39 26.00 13.77
CA GLY A 204 -12.07 26.60 13.67
C GLY A 204 -11.45 26.48 12.28
N THR A 205 -10.18 26.83 12.17
CA THR A 205 -9.41 26.68 10.92
C THR A 205 -8.72 25.32 10.88
N SER A 206 -8.97 24.54 9.83
CA SER A 206 -8.20 23.32 9.57
C SER A 206 -6.91 23.69 8.85
N ARG A 207 -5.75 23.37 9.46
CA ARG A 207 -4.47 23.36 8.75
C ARG A 207 -4.40 22.08 7.94
N GLY A 208 -4.45 22.22 6.60
CA GLY A 208 -4.34 21.08 5.71
C GLY A 208 -2.92 20.48 5.69
N THR A 209 -2.84 19.23 5.28
CA THR A 209 -1.58 18.55 4.93
C THR A 209 -1.41 18.57 3.43
N THR A 210 -0.22 18.95 2.95
CA THR A 210 0.10 18.96 1.53
C THR A 210 0.68 17.60 1.13
N VAL A 211 0.14 17.03 0.05
CA VAL A 211 0.61 15.82 -0.61
C VAL A 211 0.98 16.18 -2.04
N LYS A 212 2.23 15.91 -2.45
CA LYS A 212 2.67 16.09 -3.83
C LYS A 212 2.25 14.87 -4.64
N ILE A 213 1.50 15.11 -5.71
CA ILE A 213 1.16 14.13 -6.73
C ILE A 213 2.09 14.32 -7.93
N THR A 214 2.61 13.24 -8.47
CA THR A 214 3.44 13.26 -9.67
C THR A 214 2.90 12.26 -10.68
N GLY A 215 2.50 12.76 -11.84
CA GLY A 215 2.10 11.99 -13.00
C GLY A 215 3.19 11.99 -14.06
N SER A 216 3.36 10.88 -14.76
CA SER A 216 4.29 10.71 -15.86
C SER A 216 3.65 9.83 -16.93
N ASN A 217 3.79 10.22 -18.20
CA ASN A 217 3.27 9.50 -19.36
C ASN A 217 1.75 9.21 -19.30
N LEU A 218 0.99 10.09 -18.65
CA LEU A 218 -0.46 9.93 -18.50
C LEU A 218 -1.18 10.36 -19.78
N SER A 219 -2.03 9.48 -20.32
CA SER A 219 -2.86 9.75 -21.50
C SER A 219 -4.15 10.53 -21.20
N SER A 220 -4.47 10.68 -19.93
CA SER A 220 -5.69 11.33 -19.43
C SER A 220 -5.37 12.26 -18.27
N LYS A 221 -6.27 13.22 -18.03
CA LYS A 221 -6.14 14.13 -16.88
C LYS A 221 -6.14 13.38 -15.57
N ILE A 222 -5.39 13.89 -14.60
CA ILE A 222 -5.46 13.46 -13.21
C ILE A 222 -6.73 14.05 -12.60
N ILE A 223 -7.58 13.19 -12.10
CA ILE A 223 -8.76 13.55 -11.31
C ILE A 223 -8.58 13.08 -9.86
N TYR A 224 -9.15 13.81 -8.93
CA TYR A 224 -9.11 13.45 -7.51
C TYR A 224 -10.47 13.63 -6.88
N ASN A 225 -10.86 12.67 -6.04
CA ASN A 225 -12.14 12.65 -5.35
C ASN A 225 -11.95 12.19 -3.90
N SER A 226 -12.64 12.83 -2.99
CA SER A 226 -12.71 12.37 -1.60
C SER A 226 -13.81 11.33 -1.44
N SER A 227 -13.54 10.26 -0.72
CA SER A 227 -14.54 9.25 -0.32
C SER A 227 -15.45 9.74 0.81
N SER A 228 -15.11 10.85 1.45
CA SER A 228 -15.87 11.45 2.55
C SER A 228 -15.88 12.97 2.46
N SER A 229 -17.04 13.58 2.57
CA SER A 229 -17.20 15.05 2.53
C SER A 229 -16.50 15.81 3.66
N VAL A 230 -16.00 15.08 4.67
CA VAL A 230 -15.21 15.64 5.77
C VAL A 230 -13.81 16.05 5.32
N PHE A 231 -13.26 15.38 4.32
CA PHE A 231 -11.93 15.70 3.78
C PHE A 231 -12.08 16.57 2.53
N LYS A 232 -11.72 17.83 2.66
CA LYS A 232 -11.68 18.80 1.56
C LYS A 232 -10.33 18.71 0.86
N VAL A 233 -10.33 18.69 -0.46
CA VAL A 233 -9.13 18.64 -1.30
C VAL A 233 -9.07 19.92 -2.12
N THR A 234 -7.92 20.60 -2.04
CA THR A 234 -7.68 21.82 -2.80
C THR A 234 -6.34 21.71 -3.53
N PRO A 235 -6.33 21.79 -4.87
CA PRO A 235 -5.08 21.83 -5.61
C PRO A 235 -4.39 23.19 -5.43
N ALA A 236 -3.06 23.18 -5.51
CA ALA A 236 -2.28 24.40 -5.59
C ALA A 236 -2.56 25.15 -6.91
N SER A 237 -2.29 26.46 -6.96
CA SER A 237 -2.36 27.26 -8.20
C SER A 237 -1.45 26.72 -9.30
N THR A 238 -0.39 26.01 -8.93
CA THR A 238 0.57 25.34 -9.83
C THR A 238 0.16 23.91 -10.21
N TRP A 239 -1.08 23.49 -9.91
CA TRP A 239 -1.57 22.17 -10.29
C TRP A 239 -1.62 21.99 -11.81
N ASP A 240 -1.11 20.89 -12.27
CA ASP A 240 -1.18 20.49 -13.67
C ASP A 240 -1.94 19.18 -13.82
N ASP A 241 -2.91 19.15 -14.71
CA ASP A 241 -3.81 18.03 -14.91
C ASP A 241 -3.14 16.74 -15.40
N TYR A 242 -1.90 16.79 -15.89
CA TYR A 242 -1.19 15.63 -16.44
C TYR A 242 0.07 15.26 -15.66
N THR A 243 0.72 16.24 -15.04
CA THR A 243 1.93 16.03 -14.26
C THR A 243 1.70 16.13 -12.75
N GLY A 244 0.52 16.58 -12.34
CA GLY A 244 0.13 16.72 -10.95
C GLY A 244 0.62 18.03 -10.32
N GLY A 245 1.02 17.97 -9.08
CA GLY A 245 1.38 19.11 -8.25
C GLY A 245 1.04 18.85 -6.78
N ASN A 246 0.86 19.92 -6.02
CA ASN A 246 0.49 19.82 -4.62
C ASN A 246 -1.03 19.81 -4.45
N LEU A 247 -1.55 18.83 -3.71
CA LEU A 247 -2.91 18.78 -3.17
C LEU A 247 -2.86 19.09 -1.67
N THR A 248 -3.62 20.06 -1.22
CA THR A 248 -3.82 20.32 0.21
C THR A 248 -5.11 19.62 0.64
N ILE A 249 -4.98 18.69 1.60
CA ILE A 249 -6.10 17.94 2.18
C ILE A 249 -6.35 18.50 3.58
N SER A 250 -7.56 18.94 3.85
CA SER A 250 -7.97 19.58 5.12
C SER A 250 -9.30 19.01 5.62
N LEU A 251 -9.61 19.26 6.90
CA LEU A 251 -10.90 18.86 7.49
C LEU A 251 -11.96 19.93 7.25
N ASP A 252 -13.18 19.49 7.01
CA ASP A 252 -14.37 20.33 7.09
C ASP A 252 -14.73 20.56 8.56
N THR A 253 -14.33 21.69 9.09
CA THR A 253 -14.54 22.04 10.51
C THR A 253 -15.98 22.38 10.86
N SER A 254 -16.90 22.45 9.89
CA SER A 254 -18.33 22.60 10.13
C SER A 254 -19.01 21.30 10.60
N ARG A 255 -18.28 20.19 10.61
CA ARG A 255 -18.75 18.90 11.09
C ARG A 255 -18.62 18.80 12.61
N ASP A 256 -19.36 17.84 13.17
CA ASP A 256 -19.32 17.55 14.59
C ASP A 256 -17.94 17.10 15.08
N ALA A 257 -17.70 17.20 16.38
CA ALA A 257 -16.49 16.64 16.97
C ALA A 257 -16.50 15.11 16.81
N GLY A 258 -15.36 14.54 16.42
CA GLY A 258 -15.25 13.11 16.20
C GLY A 258 -14.00 12.74 15.39
N THR A 259 -13.77 11.45 15.24
CA THR A 259 -12.72 10.90 14.37
C THR A 259 -13.37 10.37 13.10
N TYR A 260 -12.84 10.80 11.97
CA TYR A 260 -13.32 10.50 10.64
C TYR A 260 -12.22 9.76 9.87
N THR A 261 -12.60 8.76 9.10
CA THR A 261 -11.71 8.05 8.19
C THR A 261 -12.26 8.14 6.77
N GLY A 262 -11.37 8.08 5.80
CA GLY A 262 -11.70 8.09 4.39
C GLY A 262 -10.44 8.06 3.55
N TYR A 263 -10.57 8.24 2.25
CA TYR A 263 -9.42 8.33 1.36
C TYR A 263 -9.67 9.38 0.27
N ILE A 264 -8.58 9.88 -0.28
CA ILE A 264 -8.59 10.68 -1.51
C ILE A 264 -8.12 9.76 -2.63
N ALA A 265 -9.03 9.43 -3.55
CA ALA A 265 -8.67 8.72 -4.77
C ALA A 265 -8.10 9.72 -5.77
N VAL A 266 -6.87 9.50 -6.22
CA VAL A 266 -6.23 10.25 -7.30
C VAL A 266 -6.02 9.29 -8.45
N GLN A 267 -6.54 9.59 -9.63
CA GLN A 267 -6.49 8.66 -10.75
C GLN A 267 -6.38 9.36 -12.10
N SER A 268 -5.86 8.64 -13.09
CA SER A 268 -5.78 9.04 -14.50
C SER A 268 -6.01 7.82 -15.39
N GLY A 269 -6.72 8.01 -16.50
CA GLY A 269 -7.03 6.91 -17.43
C GLY A 269 -8.22 6.06 -17.02
N SER A 270 -8.45 4.99 -17.79
CA SER A 270 -9.52 4.02 -17.57
C SER A 270 -9.12 2.64 -18.12
N GLY A 271 -9.81 1.58 -17.69
CA GLY A 271 -9.53 0.22 -18.15
C GLY A 271 -8.07 -0.18 -17.92
N SER A 272 -7.39 -0.67 -18.94
CA SER A 272 -5.98 -1.12 -18.86
C SER A 272 -4.97 0.02 -18.68
N THR A 273 -5.36 1.27 -18.92
CA THR A 273 -4.50 2.45 -18.74
C THR A 273 -4.72 3.15 -17.39
N LEU A 274 -5.62 2.65 -16.56
CA LEU A 274 -5.94 3.26 -15.27
C LEU A 274 -4.73 3.27 -14.35
N GLN A 275 -4.30 4.46 -13.96
CA GLN A 275 -3.38 4.70 -12.86
C GLN A 275 -4.20 5.25 -11.69
N ARG A 276 -4.11 4.63 -10.52
CA ARG A 276 -4.87 5.04 -9.32
C ARG A 276 -4.04 4.88 -8.07
N ILE A 277 -4.06 5.90 -7.24
CA ILE A 277 -3.55 5.88 -5.87
C ILE A 277 -4.66 6.32 -4.92
N GLU A 278 -4.62 5.82 -3.71
CA GLU A 278 -5.47 6.25 -2.61
C GLU A 278 -4.59 6.82 -1.50
N ILE A 279 -4.97 8.00 -1.02
CA ILE A 279 -4.35 8.65 0.13
C ILE A 279 -5.31 8.47 1.28
N ASN A 280 -5.00 7.57 2.20
CA ASN A 280 -5.82 7.30 3.37
C ASN A 280 -5.79 8.51 4.32
N CYS A 281 -6.95 8.91 4.80
CA CYS A 281 -7.10 10.07 5.64
C CYS A 281 -7.72 9.67 6.98
N THR A 282 -7.08 10.05 8.08
CA THR A 282 -7.67 10.02 9.41
C THR A 282 -7.75 11.45 9.92
N GLY A 283 -8.93 11.91 10.29
CA GLY A 283 -9.17 13.28 10.73
C GLY A 283 -9.84 13.31 12.10
N THR A 284 -9.36 14.16 13.03
CA THR A 284 -9.98 14.36 14.33
C THR A 284 -10.44 15.81 14.46
N LEU A 285 -11.74 16.01 14.64
CA LEU A 285 -12.34 17.30 14.99
C LEU A 285 -12.61 17.35 16.50
N LYS A 286 -12.05 18.34 17.18
CA LYS A 286 -12.25 18.59 18.61
C LYS A 286 -13.37 19.61 18.82
N SER A 287 -14.15 19.46 19.89
CA SER A 287 -15.18 20.45 20.26
C SER A 287 -14.56 21.83 20.56
N ASN A 288 -15.28 22.90 20.20
CA ASN A 288 -14.85 24.30 20.46
C ASN A 288 -15.36 24.82 21.83
N SER A 289 -15.69 23.95 22.78
CA SER A 289 -16.23 24.37 24.06
C SER A 289 -15.13 24.85 25.00
N SER A 290 -15.07 26.16 25.22
CA SER A 290 -14.46 26.81 26.36
C SER A 290 -15.56 27.25 27.36
N THR A 291 -16.18 26.30 28.04
CA THR A 291 -16.94 26.56 29.28
C THR A 291 -17.02 25.28 30.09
N THR A 292 -16.57 25.37 31.30
CA THR A 292 -16.78 24.44 32.39
C THR A 292 -18.28 24.28 32.66
N ASP A 293 -18.85 23.14 32.24
CA ASP A 293 -20.11 22.65 32.77
C ASP A 293 -20.05 21.12 32.87
N PRO A 294 -20.36 20.53 34.05
CA PRO A 294 -20.26 19.08 34.24
C PRO A 294 -21.57 18.41 33.84
N GLY A 295 -21.68 17.99 32.59
CA GLY A 295 -22.87 17.28 32.12
C GLY A 295 -22.76 16.78 30.69
N THR A 296 -22.46 15.51 30.51
CA THR A 296 -22.78 14.65 29.38
C THR A 296 -22.39 15.11 27.96
N THR A 297 -21.22 14.73 27.51
CA THR A 297 -20.87 14.66 26.09
C THR A 297 -20.52 13.21 25.72
N THR A 298 -21.33 12.58 24.90
CA THR A 298 -20.99 11.30 24.27
C THR A 298 -20.11 11.56 23.05
N ASN A 299 -18.79 11.57 23.27
CA ASN A 299 -17.78 11.29 22.27
C ASN A 299 -17.90 9.80 21.86
N PRO A 300 -17.53 9.35 20.61
CA PRO A 300 -17.16 7.97 20.42
C PRO A 300 -15.96 7.75 21.33
N SER A 301 -16.23 7.13 22.45
CA SER A 301 -15.40 7.15 23.63
C SER A 301 -14.11 6.41 23.32
N THR A 302 -12.97 7.09 23.50
CA THR A 302 -11.72 6.39 23.84
C THR A 302 -12.11 5.30 24.83
N PRO A 303 -11.84 4.02 24.52
CA PRO A 303 -12.22 2.95 25.43
C PRO A 303 -11.68 3.22 26.83
N THR A 304 -12.59 3.35 27.80
CA THR A 304 -12.26 3.61 29.21
C THR A 304 -12.28 2.35 30.04
N ALA A 305 -12.70 1.23 29.42
CA ALA A 305 -12.73 -0.11 30.03
C ALA A 305 -12.10 -1.13 29.08
N LEU A 306 -11.55 -2.19 29.64
CA LEU A 306 -11.09 -3.36 28.91
C LEU A 306 -12.27 -4.04 28.17
N PRO A 307 -12.04 -4.78 27.08
CA PRO A 307 -13.11 -5.46 26.39
C PRO A 307 -13.71 -6.57 27.25
N GLU A 308 -15.03 -6.60 27.34
CA GLU A 308 -15.79 -7.61 28.10
C GLU A 308 -16.73 -8.44 27.21
N GLN A 309 -17.04 -7.94 26.00
CA GLN A 309 -17.86 -8.65 25.03
C GLN A 309 -16.99 -9.23 23.93
N PHE A 310 -17.27 -10.48 23.59
CA PHE A 310 -16.51 -11.24 22.60
C PHE A 310 -17.45 -11.99 21.69
N SER A 311 -17.26 -11.85 20.37
CA SER A 311 -18.02 -12.58 19.36
C SER A 311 -17.10 -13.24 18.33
N THR A 312 -17.58 -14.34 17.73
CA THR A 312 -16.96 -14.93 16.55
C THR A 312 -17.70 -14.38 15.33
N ASP A 313 -17.02 -13.60 14.49
CA ASP A 313 -17.65 -13.00 13.32
C ASP A 313 -17.77 -14.03 12.19
N TRP A 314 -16.69 -14.76 11.92
CA TRP A 314 -16.65 -15.89 11.01
C TRP A 314 -15.55 -16.87 11.41
N CYS A 315 -15.73 -18.15 11.06
CA CYS A 315 -14.79 -19.22 11.39
C CYS A 315 -14.80 -20.30 10.31
N TYR A 316 -13.64 -20.56 9.74
CA TYR A 316 -13.39 -21.71 8.88
C TYR A 316 -12.54 -22.71 9.66
N SER A 317 -13.18 -23.80 10.07
CA SER A 317 -12.53 -24.82 10.88
C SER A 317 -12.64 -26.18 10.23
N ALA A 318 -11.52 -26.89 10.20
CA ALA A 318 -11.44 -28.28 9.79
C ALA A 318 -12.25 -29.22 10.69
N VAL A 319 -12.46 -28.85 11.95
CA VAL A 319 -13.00 -29.71 13.00
C VAL A 319 -14.47 -29.40 13.27
N ASN A 320 -14.89 -28.16 13.14
CA ASN A 320 -16.26 -27.71 13.44
C ASN A 320 -17.16 -27.63 12.20
N GLY A 321 -16.76 -28.25 11.09
CA GLY A 321 -17.64 -28.50 9.95
C GLY A 321 -17.80 -27.38 8.93
N THR A 322 -17.14 -26.22 9.12
CA THR A 322 -17.16 -25.13 8.14
C THR A 322 -15.81 -25.09 7.41
N SER A 323 -15.59 -26.03 6.49
CA SER A 323 -14.40 -26.02 5.64
C SER A 323 -14.68 -25.25 4.34
N VAL A 324 -13.63 -24.68 3.77
CA VAL A 324 -13.64 -24.04 2.45
C VAL A 324 -12.67 -24.76 1.53
N SER A 325 -12.95 -24.74 0.23
CA SER A 325 -12.21 -25.54 -0.76
C SER A 325 -10.71 -25.26 -0.83
N TRP A 326 -10.30 -24.02 -0.50
CA TRP A 326 -8.89 -23.62 -0.51
C TRP A 326 -8.12 -24.02 0.77
N MET A 327 -8.81 -24.40 1.85
CA MET A 327 -8.20 -24.85 3.10
C MET A 327 -8.36 -26.35 3.23
N ASN A 328 -7.26 -27.10 3.06
CA ASN A 328 -7.26 -28.54 3.26
C ASN A 328 -6.93 -28.86 4.73
N PRO A 329 -7.91 -29.30 5.52
CA PRO A 329 -7.72 -29.58 6.94
C PRO A 329 -6.93 -30.86 7.21
N ALA A 330 -6.80 -31.75 6.22
CA ALA A 330 -6.05 -33.00 6.39
C ALA A 330 -4.55 -32.82 6.37
N ASN A 331 -4.07 -31.69 5.88
CA ASN A 331 -2.64 -31.39 5.78
C ASN A 331 -2.28 -30.05 6.44
N GLU A 332 -1.00 -29.76 6.51
CA GLU A 332 -0.42 -28.56 7.16
C GLU A 332 -0.16 -27.43 6.18
N TYR A 333 -0.82 -27.43 5.04
CA TYR A 333 -0.45 -26.56 3.92
C TYR A 333 -0.96 -25.14 4.07
N THR A 334 -2.05 -24.91 4.82
CA THR A 334 -2.44 -23.55 5.22
C THR A 334 -1.45 -23.06 6.28
N ARG A 335 -0.69 -22.02 5.93
CA ARG A 335 0.41 -21.49 6.76
C ARG A 335 0.04 -20.12 7.29
N ASN A 336 1.01 -19.21 7.43
CA ASN A 336 0.76 -17.87 7.97
C ASN A 336 -0.10 -16.98 7.04
N MET A 337 -0.60 -15.91 7.59
CA MET A 337 -1.36 -14.88 6.87
C MET A 337 -0.94 -13.48 7.28
N VAL A 338 -1.27 -12.49 6.45
CA VAL A 338 -1.11 -11.08 6.76
C VAL A 338 -2.36 -10.29 6.38
N LEU A 339 -2.58 -9.19 7.08
CA LEU A 339 -3.65 -8.23 6.80
C LEU A 339 -3.08 -7.08 5.99
N ASN A 340 -3.75 -6.70 4.91
CA ASN A 340 -3.46 -5.50 4.14
C ASN A 340 -4.74 -4.96 3.49
N ASN A 341 -5.07 -3.70 3.76
CA ASN A 341 -6.21 -2.99 3.16
C ASN A 341 -7.53 -3.79 3.18
N GLY A 342 -7.91 -4.31 4.36
CA GLY A 342 -9.14 -5.09 4.53
C GLY A 342 -9.14 -6.48 3.88
N LYS A 343 -7.99 -6.95 3.41
CA LYS A 343 -7.78 -8.29 2.84
C LYS A 343 -6.80 -9.09 3.69
N LEU A 344 -7.09 -10.38 3.86
CA LEU A 344 -6.12 -11.35 4.38
C LEU A 344 -5.47 -12.07 3.19
N TYR A 345 -4.16 -12.17 3.24
CA TYR A 345 -3.36 -12.97 2.30
C TYR A 345 -2.88 -14.20 3.05
N VAL A 346 -3.37 -15.36 2.65
CA VAL A 346 -3.17 -16.63 3.37
C VAL A 346 -2.36 -17.58 2.51
N VAL A 347 -1.22 -18.05 3.00
CA VAL A 347 -0.40 -19.03 2.29
C VAL A 347 -1.08 -20.40 2.32
N GLN A 348 -1.35 -20.93 1.15
CA GLN A 348 -1.65 -22.33 0.91
C GLN A 348 -0.39 -22.99 0.31
N ARG A 349 0.45 -23.54 1.18
CA ARG A 349 1.66 -24.25 0.78
C ARG A 349 1.30 -25.64 0.26
N ASP A 350 1.84 -26.01 -0.88
CA ASP A 350 1.70 -27.34 -1.41
C ASP A 350 3.04 -27.79 -2.03
N PRO A 351 3.50 -29.03 -1.81
CA PRO A 351 4.67 -29.58 -2.49
C PRO A 351 4.49 -29.65 -4.01
N ASP A 352 3.28 -29.82 -4.47
CA ASP A 352 2.91 -29.58 -5.86
C ASP A 352 2.66 -28.07 -6.08
N ASN A 353 3.65 -27.40 -6.66
CA ASN A 353 3.58 -25.97 -6.93
C ASN A 353 2.42 -25.55 -7.86
N SER A 354 1.79 -26.50 -8.55
CA SER A 354 0.61 -26.23 -9.37
C SER A 354 -0.60 -25.83 -8.51
N THR A 355 -0.70 -26.40 -7.31
CA THR A 355 -1.81 -26.18 -6.37
C THR A 355 -1.47 -25.18 -5.25
N GLY A 356 -0.19 -24.96 -4.95
CA GLY A 356 0.25 -23.95 -3.97
C GLY A 356 -0.12 -22.53 -4.39
N ASN A 357 -0.73 -21.74 -3.48
CA ASN A 357 -1.22 -20.39 -3.76
C ASN A 357 -1.11 -19.48 -2.54
N ILE A 358 -1.29 -18.18 -2.75
CA ILE A 358 -1.62 -17.22 -1.69
C ILE A 358 -3.06 -16.78 -1.93
N GLN A 359 -3.95 -17.20 -1.04
CA GLN A 359 -5.37 -16.89 -1.09
C GLN A 359 -5.62 -15.44 -0.64
N ILE A 360 -6.51 -14.75 -1.33
CA ILE A 360 -6.98 -13.41 -0.97
C ILE A 360 -8.38 -13.54 -0.39
N ILE A 361 -8.57 -13.10 0.84
CA ILE A 361 -9.83 -13.21 1.57
C ILE A 361 -10.26 -11.83 2.05
N ASN A 362 -11.54 -11.50 1.94
CA ASN A 362 -12.06 -10.32 2.60
C ASN A 362 -11.96 -10.49 4.13
N ALA A 363 -11.19 -9.62 4.79
CA ALA A 363 -10.90 -9.75 6.20
C ALA A 363 -12.15 -9.65 7.10
N ASN A 364 -13.19 -8.90 6.67
CA ASN A 364 -14.41 -8.70 7.44
C ASN A 364 -15.39 -9.87 7.27
N THR A 365 -15.54 -10.40 6.06
CA THR A 365 -16.56 -11.41 5.74
C THR A 365 -16.04 -12.83 5.65
N GLY A 366 -14.72 -13.02 5.56
CA GLY A 366 -14.10 -14.33 5.32
C GLY A 366 -14.22 -14.82 3.87
N VAL A 367 -14.92 -14.11 2.98
CA VAL A 367 -15.15 -14.54 1.60
C VAL A 367 -13.86 -14.49 0.78
N ALA A 368 -13.56 -15.57 0.07
CA ALA A 368 -12.40 -15.65 -0.82
C ALA A 368 -12.61 -14.80 -2.08
N ASN A 369 -11.58 -14.00 -2.43
CA ASN A 369 -11.58 -13.07 -3.56
C ASN A 369 -10.54 -13.44 -4.63
N GLY A 370 -10.12 -14.71 -4.69
CA GLY A 370 -9.12 -15.19 -5.63
C GLY A 370 -7.74 -15.41 -5.00
N THR A 371 -6.70 -15.39 -5.83
CA THR A 371 -5.31 -15.65 -5.42
C THR A 371 -4.36 -14.62 -6.02
N LEU A 372 -3.19 -14.42 -5.40
CA LEU A 372 -2.11 -13.68 -6.03
C LEU A 372 -1.62 -14.42 -7.30
N SER A 373 -1.21 -13.64 -8.30
CA SER A 373 -0.60 -14.19 -9.51
C SER A 373 0.69 -14.91 -9.16
N LYS A 374 0.90 -16.11 -9.72
CA LYS A 374 2.16 -16.88 -9.66
C LYS A 374 2.85 -17.00 -11.02
N SER A 375 2.43 -16.18 -11.99
CA SER A 375 2.99 -16.17 -13.34
C SER A 375 4.49 -15.89 -13.32
N GLY A 376 5.27 -16.69 -14.02
CA GLY A 376 6.73 -16.55 -14.09
C GLY A 376 7.50 -17.16 -12.90
N LEU A 377 6.82 -17.67 -11.87
CA LEU A 377 7.47 -18.41 -10.79
C LEU A 377 7.63 -19.90 -11.16
N SER A 378 8.80 -20.44 -10.94
CA SER A 378 9.10 -21.86 -11.24
C SER A 378 10.27 -22.36 -10.38
N GLY A 379 10.39 -23.65 -10.25
CA GLY A 379 11.64 -24.33 -9.95
C GLY A 379 11.78 -24.95 -8.57
N ASP A 380 11.12 -24.48 -7.51
CA ASP A 380 11.27 -25.06 -6.17
C ASP A 380 9.98 -25.75 -5.71
N ALA A 381 10.12 -26.87 -5.00
CA ALA A 381 9.03 -27.37 -4.18
C ALA A 381 8.69 -26.31 -3.14
N TYR A 382 7.37 -26.04 -2.91
CA TYR A 382 6.90 -24.99 -2.03
C TYR A 382 7.36 -23.58 -2.41
N ILE A 383 7.01 -23.12 -3.61
CA ILE A 383 7.28 -21.73 -4.06
C ILE A 383 6.70 -20.68 -3.12
N PHE A 384 5.64 -21.03 -2.36
CA PHE A 384 5.08 -20.21 -1.29
C PHE A 384 5.15 -20.95 0.04
N ALA A 385 5.95 -20.47 0.96
CA ALA A 385 6.07 -21.03 2.30
C ALA A 385 5.62 -20.05 3.39
N SER A 386 5.82 -18.74 3.16
CA SER A 386 5.44 -17.68 4.08
C SER A 386 5.12 -16.39 3.35
N VAL A 387 4.25 -15.54 3.93
CA VAL A 387 3.85 -14.23 3.44
C VAL A 387 4.08 -13.17 4.52
N ALA A 388 4.46 -11.96 4.11
CA ALA A 388 4.57 -10.80 5.00
C ALA A 388 4.03 -9.55 4.32
N ASN A 389 3.69 -8.54 5.12
CA ASN A 389 3.30 -7.21 4.65
C ASN A 389 4.46 -6.24 4.92
N MET A 390 5.02 -5.67 3.87
CA MET A 390 6.10 -4.70 3.93
C MET A 390 5.57 -3.30 3.58
N GLY A 391 4.99 -2.63 4.58
CA GLY A 391 4.48 -1.27 4.44
C GLY A 391 3.42 -1.13 3.33
N GLY A 392 2.50 -2.09 3.23
CA GLY A 392 1.44 -2.11 2.21
C GLY A 392 1.74 -2.98 0.99
N THR A 393 2.99 -3.39 0.79
CA THR A 393 3.37 -4.34 -0.28
C THR A 393 3.37 -5.76 0.25
N ILE A 394 2.68 -6.67 -0.45
CA ILE A 394 2.72 -8.09 -0.11
C ILE A 394 4.00 -8.71 -0.66
N VAL A 395 4.70 -9.40 0.23
CA VAL A 395 5.91 -10.16 -0.09
C VAL A 395 5.77 -11.61 0.38
N ALA A 396 6.32 -12.56 -0.35
CA ALA A 396 6.28 -13.97 0.03
C ALA A 396 7.60 -14.65 -0.31
N CYS A 397 7.88 -15.77 0.36
CA CYS A 397 9.10 -16.55 0.11
C CYS A 397 8.79 -18.02 -0.18
N ASN A 398 9.75 -18.68 -0.83
CA ASN A 398 9.80 -20.14 -0.94
C ASN A 398 10.34 -20.77 0.35
N LEU A 399 10.37 -22.10 0.39
CA LEU A 399 11.07 -22.86 1.42
C LEU A 399 12.45 -23.30 0.92
N ALA A 400 13.50 -22.79 1.55
CA ALA A 400 14.86 -23.31 1.38
C ALA A 400 15.13 -24.45 2.40
N TYR A 401 15.32 -25.66 1.92
CA TYR A 401 15.41 -26.87 2.78
C TYR A 401 16.74 -27.03 3.51
N SER A 402 17.80 -26.48 2.96
CA SER A 402 19.17 -26.69 3.43
C SER A 402 20.01 -25.43 3.15
N SER A 403 21.21 -25.39 3.71
CA SER A 403 22.17 -24.30 3.47
C SER A 403 22.58 -24.11 2.00
N THR A 404 22.33 -25.09 1.14
CA THR A 404 22.64 -25.03 -0.30
C THR A 404 21.42 -24.73 -1.16
N SER A 405 20.21 -24.76 -0.59
CA SER A 405 18.98 -24.41 -1.29
C SER A 405 18.90 -22.90 -1.51
N THR A 406 18.28 -22.47 -2.59
CA THR A 406 18.09 -21.05 -2.85
C THR A 406 16.86 -20.53 -2.12
N LEU A 407 17.04 -19.53 -1.26
CA LEU A 407 15.97 -18.75 -0.67
C LEU A 407 15.60 -17.63 -1.64
N ARG A 408 14.32 -17.56 -2.03
CA ARG A 408 13.75 -16.50 -2.87
C ARG A 408 12.66 -15.75 -2.16
N VAL A 409 12.63 -14.44 -2.36
CA VAL A 409 11.52 -13.57 -1.92
C VAL A 409 10.94 -12.86 -3.13
N TYR A 410 9.65 -12.83 -3.19
CA TYR A 410 8.85 -12.24 -4.25
C TYR A 410 8.01 -11.09 -3.71
N SER A 411 7.70 -10.09 -4.55
CA SER A 411 6.81 -8.98 -4.24
C SER A 411 5.78 -8.76 -5.34
N TRP A 412 4.61 -8.23 -4.97
CA TRP A 412 3.53 -7.87 -5.88
C TRP A 412 3.20 -6.39 -5.76
N SER A 413 3.18 -5.67 -6.88
CA SER A 413 2.73 -4.28 -6.94
C SER A 413 1.21 -4.12 -6.87
N SER A 414 0.46 -5.19 -7.15
CA SER A 414 -0.98 -5.32 -6.98
C SER A 414 -1.38 -6.79 -6.96
N ASP A 415 -2.61 -7.12 -6.56
CA ASP A 415 -3.11 -8.51 -6.48
C ASP A 415 -3.02 -9.27 -7.82
N SER A 416 -3.15 -8.58 -8.94
CA SER A 416 -3.10 -9.15 -10.29
C SER A 416 -1.72 -9.05 -10.96
N ALA A 417 -0.77 -8.35 -10.34
CA ALA A 417 0.55 -8.16 -10.93
C ALA A 417 1.36 -9.47 -10.97
N THR A 418 2.19 -9.62 -11.99
CA THR A 418 3.23 -10.65 -12.02
C THR A 418 4.24 -10.35 -10.91
N PRO A 419 4.61 -11.34 -10.08
CA PRO A 419 5.57 -11.12 -9.00
C PRO A 419 6.97 -10.78 -9.54
N SER A 420 7.68 -9.94 -8.77
CA SER A 420 9.10 -9.62 -8.98
C SER A 420 9.96 -10.31 -7.92
N ILE A 421 11.14 -10.80 -8.30
CA ILE A 421 12.10 -11.37 -7.35
C ILE A 421 12.83 -10.23 -6.65
N MET A 422 12.74 -10.19 -5.31
CA MET A 422 13.41 -9.22 -4.46
C MET A 422 14.74 -9.73 -3.90
N LEU A 423 14.79 -11.02 -3.62
CA LEU A 423 15.94 -11.73 -3.06
C LEU A 423 16.12 -13.08 -3.72
N GLU A 424 17.35 -13.40 -4.06
CA GLU A 424 17.78 -14.74 -4.41
C GLU A 424 19.15 -14.97 -3.77
N THR A 425 19.23 -15.92 -2.82
CA THR A 425 20.45 -16.13 -2.05
C THR A 425 20.52 -17.54 -1.46
N THR A 426 21.74 -18.03 -1.25
CA THR A 426 22.05 -19.23 -0.45
C THR A 426 22.64 -18.85 0.92
N ASN A 427 22.78 -17.56 1.23
CA ASN A 427 23.41 -17.08 2.47
C ASN A 427 22.35 -16.90 3.59
N HIS A 428 21.77 -18.02 4.05
CA HIS A 428 20.70 -18.05 5.07
C HIS A 428 20.91 -19.12 6.15
N GLY A 429 22.11 -19.68 6.23
CA GLY A 429 22.50 -20.68 7.24
C GLY A 429 22.02 -22.08 6.88
N GLY A 430 20.93 -22.54 7.46
CA GLY A 430 20.33 -23.84 7.23
C GLY A 430 18.98 -23.75 6.50
N ARG A 431 17.99 -24.57 6.91
CA ARG A 431 16.60 -24.45 6.44
C ARG A 431 16.04 -23.07 6.82
N ALA A 432 15.43 -22.38 5.88
CA ALA A 432 14.84 -21.06 6.06
C ALA A 432 13.56 -20.88 5.22
N GLY A 433 12.70 -19.93 5.61
CA GLY A 433 11.48 -19.61 4.87
C GLY A 433 10.20 -20.24 5.44
N ASP A 434 10.27 -21.13 6.43
CA ASP A 434 9.04 -21.62 7.10
C ASP A 434 8.20 -20.46 7.68
N LEU A 435 8.86 -19.41 8.17
CA LEU A 435 8.26 -18.15 8.53
C LEU A 435 9.20 -17.00 8.16
N MET A 436 8.67 -16.02 7.45
CA MET A 436 9.32 -14.78 7.09
C MET A 436 8.63 -13.62 7.79
N SER A 437 9.41 -12.69 8.29
CA SER A 437 8.90 -11.40 8.80
C SER A 437 9.46 -10.25 7.97
N ALA A 438 8.74 -9.14 7.93
CA ALA A 438 9.16 -7.93 7.23
C ALA A 438 8.88 -6.68 8.06
N SER A 439 9.69 -5.64 7.86
CA SER A 439 9.46 -4.31 8.45
C SER A 439 9.82 -3.22 7.46
N GLY A 440 9.31 -1.99 7.71
CA GLY A 440 9.50 -0.85 6.82
C GLY A 440 8.70 -0.97 5.54
N THR A 441 9.23 -0.45 4.44
CA THR A 441 8.59 -0.42 3.12
C THR A 441 9.45 -1.10 2.07
N ILE A 442 8.89 -1.36 0.90
CA ILE A 442 9.62 -1.89 -0.27
C ILE A 442 10.83 -1.00 -0.66
N ASN A 443 10.79 0.30 -0.35
CA ASN A 443 11.86 1.23 -0.67
C ASN A 443 12.93 1.34 0.44
N ASN A 444 12.56 1.07 1.68
CA ASN A 444 13.44 1.09 2.83
C ASN A 444 12.87 0.16 3.90
N GLY A 445 13.35 -1.06 3.92
CA GLY A 445 12.82 -2.10 4.81
C GLY A 445 13.83 -3.19 5.11
N LYS A 446 13.34 -4.20 5.82
CA LYS A 446 14.11 -5.38 6.20
C LYS A 446 13.28 -6.64 6.10
N LEU A 447 13.90 -7.74 5.72
CA LEU A 447 13.37 -9.10 5.78
C LEU A 447 14.12 -9.87 6.87
N TYR A 448 13.38 -10.69 7.62
CA TYR A 448 13.92 -11.46 8.75
C TYR A 448 13.62 -12.93 8.55
N PHE A 449 14.65 -13.76 8.72
CA PHE A 449 14.56 -15.22 8.66
C PHE A 449 15.33 -15.84 9.82
N ALA A 450 14.70 -16.78 10.51
CA ALA A 450 15.42 -17.70 11.37
C ALA A 450 16.01 -18.85 10.49
N SER A 451 17.01 -19.52 11.01
CA SER A 451 17.59 -20.72 10.41
C SER A 451 17.53 -21.89 11.39
N ASN A 452 17.39 -23.11 10.87
CA ASN A 452 17.37 -24.32 11.70
C ASN A 452 18.77 -24.84 12.06
N ASP A 453 19.78 -24.01 11.95
CA ASP A 453 21.13 -24.34 12.38
C ASP A 453 21.30 -24.42 13.91
N GLN A 454 20.20 -24.23 14.65
CA GLN A 454 20.08 -24.25 16.11
C GLN A 454 21.01 -23.26 16.83
N SER A 455 21.48 -22.25 16.11
CA SER A 455 22.40 -21.24 16.63
C SER A 455 21.69 -20.00 17.19
N GLY A 456 20.35 -19.94 17.10
CA GLY A 456 19.55 -18.77 17.49
C GLY A 456 19.74 -17.55 16.59
N LYS A 457 20.29 -17.73 15.40
CA LYS A 457 20.57 -16.64 14.46
C LYS A 457 19.32 -16.20 13.70
N ILE A 458 19.16 -14.90 13.58
CA ILE A 458 18.21 -14.23 12.70
C ILE A 458 19.02 -13.57 11.58
N TYR A 459 18.72 -13.92 10.34
CA TYR A 459 19.30 -13.36 9.13
C TYR A 459 18.45 -12.19 8.68
N VAL A 460 19.03 -10.98 8.66
CA VAL A 460 18.34 -9.71 8.40
C VAL A 460 18.84 -9.14 7.08
N TYR A 461 18.00 -9.13 6.06
CA TYR A 461 18.32 -8.58 4.74
C TYR A 461 17.73 -7.19 4.59
N THR A 462 18.58 -6.20 4.31
CA THR A 462 18.12 -4.83 4.03
C THR A 462 17.52 -4.76 2.64
N VAL A 463 16.35 -4.12 2.53
CA VAL A 463 15.64 -3.88 1.27
C VAL A 463 15.75 -2.40 0.91
N THR A 464 16.16 -2.13 -0.33
CA THR A 464 16.23 -0.77 -0.89
C THR A 464 15.62 -0.79 -2.30
N ASN A 465 14.60 0.04 -2.54
CA ASN A 465 13.95 0.17 -3.85
C ASN A 465 13.55 -1.18 -4.48
N GLY A 466 12.96 -2.06 -3.69
CA GLY A 466 12.46 -3.35 -4.16
C GLY A 466 13.50 -4.47 -4.25
N VAL A 467 14.76 -4.21 -3.93
CA VAL A 467 15.84 -5.19 -3.98
C VAL A 467 16.42 -5.42 -2.59
N ALA A 468 16.54 -6.69 -2.18
CA ALA A 468 17.18 -7.06 -0.93
C ALA A 468 18.69 -7.34 -1.13
N SER A 469 19.49 -6.93 -0.16
CA SER A 469 20.92 -7.30 -0.12
C SER A 469 21.06 -8.82 0.01
N THR A 470 21.94 -9.44 -0.76
CA THR A 470 22.23 -10.89 -0.64
C THR A 470 23.13 -11.23 0.55
N THR A 471 23.70 -10.23 1.21
CA THR A 471 24.53 -10.37 2.41
C THR A 471 23.71 -9.89 3.61
N PRO A 472 23.24 -10.78 4.50
CA PRO A 472 22.46 -10.39 5.66
C PRO A 472 23.33 -9.87 6.80
N GLN A 473 22.78 -8.99 7.62
CA GLN A 473 23.22 -8.81 9.01
C GLN A 473 22.73 -10.01 9.82
N ILE A 474 23.56 -10.54 10.73
CA ILE A 474 23.21 -11.66 11.59
C ILE A 474 23.05 -11.15 13.03
N VAL A 475 21.89 -11.40 13.61
CA VAL A 475 21.61 -11.16 15.03
C VAL A 475 21.42 -12.49 15.74
N THR A 476 22.16 -12.75 16.82
CA THR A 476 22.02 -13.99 17.60
C THR A 476 21.15 -13.70 18.82
N LEU A 477 19.98 -14.33 18.91
CA LEU A 477 19.14 -14.26 20.10
C LEU A 477 19.86 -14.90 21.28
N LYS A 478 19.74 -14.27 22.47
CA LYS A 478 20.37 -14.71 23.70
C LYS A 478 19.33 -15.04 24.77
N ASN A 479 19.60 -16.00 25.61
CA ASN A 479 18.82 -16.25 26.81
C ASN A 479 19.23 -15.31 27.96
N ALA A 480 18.60 -15.44 29.11
CA ALA A 480 18.87 -14.59 30.27
C ALA A 480 20.31 -14.72 30.81
N SER A 481 21.01 -15.82 30.50
CA SER A 481 22.43 -15.99 30.85
C SER A 481 23.39 -15.40 29.79
N GLY A 482 22.88 -14.82 28.69
CA GLY A 482 23.69 -14.27 27.64
C GLY A 482 24.15 -15.30 26.58
N SER A 483 23.78 -16.57 26.72
CA SER A 483 24.10 -17.63 25.77
C SER A 483 23.14 -17.59 24.55
N ALA A 484 23.59 -18.06 23.41
CA ALA A 484 22.73 -18.19 22.22
C ALA A 484 21.49 -19.04 22.52
N PHE A 485 20.32 -18.59 22.01
CA PHE A 485 19.04 -19.23 22.25
C PHE A 485 18.27 -19.46 20.97
N ASP A 486 18.09 -20.74 20.62
CA ASP A 486 17.28 -21.13 19.47
C ASP A 486 15.78 -21.10 19.80
N MET A 487 15.13 -20.00 19.50
CA MET A 487 13.69 -19.83 19.69
C MET A 487 12.87 -20.58 18.62
N GLY A 488 13.42 -20.82 17.43
CA GLY A 488 12.73 -21.43 16.28
C GLY A 488 12.71 -22.95 16.30
N GLY A 489 13.71 -23.55 16.93
CA GLY A 489 13.91 -25.00 16.91
C GLY A 489 14.13 -25.56 15.49
N THR A 490 13.93 -26.85 15.33
CA THR A 490 14.20 -27.60 14.10
C THR A 490 13.55 -27.04 12.82
N PHE A 491 12.50 -26.23 12.94
CA PHE A 491 11.73 -25.71 11.80
C PHE A 491 11.97 -24.23 11.53
N ALA A 492 12.90 -23.58 12.22
CA ALA A 492 13.24 -22.16 12.00
C ALA A 492 12.02 -21.20 12.06
N VAL A 493 11.07 -21.47 12.97
CA VAL A 493 9.85 -20.67 13.08
C VAL A 493 10.02 -19.63 14.16
N VAL A 494 10.36 -18.40 13.73
CA VAL A 494 10.45 -17.22 14.60
C VAL A 494 9.79 -16.04 13.88
N GLU A 495 8.74 -15.48 14.46
CA GLU A 495 8.16 -14.21 14.01
C GLU A 495 8.94 -13.04 14.62
N ILE A 496 9.32 -12.06 13.82
CA ILE A 496 9.98 -10.83 14.24
C ILE A 496 9.04 -9.65 14.02
N LYS A 497 8.85 -8.83 15.05
CA LYS A 497 8.17 -7.53 14.96
C LYS A 497 9.14 -6.44 15.40
N ALA A 498 9.73 -5.76 14.44
CA ALA A 498 10.70 -4.68 14.69
C ALA A 498 9.98 -3.42 15.19
N ASN A 499 10.58 -2.74 16.16
CA ASN A 499 10.17 -1.44 16.67
C ASN A 499 11.03 -0.32 16.05
N GLU A 500 10.53 0.92 16.08
CA GLU A 500 11.24 2.09 15.54
C GLU A 500 12.52 2.43 16.32
N ASP A 501 12.59 2.07 17.61
CA ASP A 501 13.74 2.29 18.49
C ASP A 501 14.89 1.29 18.29
N GLY A 502 14.73 0.36 17.33
CA GLY A 502 15.71 -0.67 17.03
C GLY A 502 15.58 -1.95 17.87
N THR A 503 14.71 -1.98 18.88
CA THR A 503 14.32 -3.22 19.56
C THR A 503 13.39 -4.05 18.67
N PHE A 504 13.20 -5.31 18.99
CA PHE A 504 12.26 -6.16 18.27
C PHE A 504 11.67 -7.26 19.14
N TRP A 505 10.41 -7.57 18.91
CA TRP A 505 9.79 -8.76 19.48
C TRP A 505 10.17 -9.99 18.65
N ALA A 506 10.52 -11.06 19.34
CA ALA A 506 10.67 -12.37 18.74
C ALA A 506 9.73 -13.37 19.43
N THR A 507 9.04 -14.18 18.60
CA THR A 507 8.11 -15.21 19.08
C THR A 507 8.32 -16.47 18.25
N GLY A 508 8.52 -17.59 18.93
CA GLY A 508 8.81 -18.85 18.26
C GLY A 508 8.41 -20.04 19.11
N LYS A 509 8.69 -21.24 18.59
CA LYS A 509 8.30 -22.51 19.20
C LYS A 509 8.83 -22.71 20.64
N ALA A 510 10.05 -22.26 20.93
CA ALA A 510 10.78 -22.64 22.13
C ALA A 510 10.70 -21.58 23.25
N GLY A 511 9.92 -20.49 23.10
CA GLY A 511 9.87 -19.44 24.10
C GLY A 511 8.59 -18.61 24.07
N VAL A 512 8.39 -17.84 25.14
CA VAL A 512 7.33 -16.82 25.18
C VAL A 512 7.73 -15.61 24.33
N PRO A 513 6.79 -14.77 23.88
CA PRO A 513 7.11 -13.52 23.22
C PRO A 513 8.12 -12.70 24.03
N THR A 514 9.26 -12.42 23.43
CA THR A 514 10.41 -11.77 24.10
C THR A 514 10.82 -10.53 23.31
N LEU A 515 10.96 -9.41 24.01
CA LEU A 515 11.53 -8.18 23.44
C LEU A 515 13.06 -8.25 23.56
N TYR A 516 13.72 -8.09 22.43
CA TYR A 516 15.18 -8.07 22.34
C TYR A 516 15.70 -6.69 21.98
N ASN A 517 16.87 -6.36 22.49
CA ASN A 517 17.69 -5.27 21.99
C ASN A 517 18.26 -5.61 20.61
N ALA A 518 18.76 -4.62 19.87
CA ALA A 518 19.32 -4.81 18.52
C ALA A 518 20.48 -5.80 18.46
N ASP A 519 21.18 -6.05 19.60
CA ASP A 519 22.30 -7.00 19.74
C ASP A 519 21.87 -8.43 20.11
N GLY A 520 20.55 -8.67 20.21
CA GLY A 520 19.96 -9.96 20.55
C GLY A 520 19.92 -10.27 22.07
N THR A 521 20.22 -9.31 22.95
CA THR A 521 20.03 -9.44 24.40
C THR A 521 18.57 -9.18 24.78
N ILE A 522 18.07 -9.88 25.82
CA ILE A 522 16.70 -9.70 26.29
C ILE A 522 16.53 -8.34 26.95
N ALA A 523 15.53 -7.57 26.47
CA ALA A 523 15.06 -6.34 27.08
C ALA A 523 13.88 -6.59 28.03
N SER A 524 12.93 -7.46 27.63
CA SER A 524 11.77 -7.84 28.43
C SER A 524 11.14 -9.12 27.90
N GLN A 525 10.30 -9.78 28.69
CA GLN A 525 9.55 -10.98 28.30
C GLN A 525 8.09 -10.87 28.72
N LEU A 526 7.20 -11.43 27.89
CA LEU A 526 5.81 -11.59 28.27
C LEU A 526 5.71 -12.57 29.44
N SER A 527 4.84 -12.28 30.41
CA SER A 527 4.57 -13.22 31.50
C SER A 527 4.12 -14.58 30.97
N GLY A 528 4.74 -15.65 31.43
CA GLY A 528 4.38 -17.01 31.05
C GLY A 528 2.96 -17.42 31.46
N THR A 529 2.34 -16.72 32.41
CA THR A 529 0.94 -16.94 32.81
C THR A 529 -0.07 -16.31 31.83
N ALA A 530 0.35 -15.34 31.04
CA ALA A 530 -0.48 -14.69 30.02
C ALA A 530 -0.63 -15.54 28.75
N VAL A 531 0.32 -16.44 28.51
CA VAL A 531 0.30 -17.49 27.49
C VAL A 531 0.63 -18.82 28.18
N ASP A 532 0.07 -19.92 27.71
CA ASP A 532 0.35 -21.21 28.32
C ASP A 532 1.81 -21.61 28.12
N ASN A 533 2.52 -22.00 29.21
CA ASN A 533 3.95 -22.28 29.22
C ASN A 533 4.43 -23.44 28.29
N ASN A 534 3.53 -24.25 27.76
CA ASN A 534 3.82 -25.32 26.80
C ASN A 534 3.51 -24.89 25.36
N VAL A 535 3.90 -23.68 25.02
CA VAL A 535 3.43 -23.00 23.83
C VAL A 535 4.31 -23.30 22.65
N ASN A 536 3.70 -23.87 21.63
CA ASN A 536 4.25 -23.95 20.27
C ASN A 536 3.65 -22.85 19.36
N GLY A 537 3.20 -21.72 19.91
CA GLY A 537 2.69 -20.59 19.14
C GLY A 537 3.82 -19.71 18.64
N SER A 538 3.70 -19.20 17.41
CA SER A 538 4.76 -18.40 16.78
C SER A 538 4.32 -17.00 16.40
N SER A 539 3.21 -16.49 16.96
CA SER A 539 2.73 -15.16 16.57
C SER A 539 2.31 -14.32 17.76
N PHE A 540 2.71 -13.05 17.70
CA PHE A 540 2.46 -12.05 18.72
C PHE A 540 2.36 -10.67 18.09
N CYS A 541 1.35 -9.88 18.45
CA CYS A 541 1.28 -8.47 18.08
C CYS A 541 0.76 -7.63 19.24
N MET A 542 1.35 -6.44 19.41
CA MET A 542 0.89 -5.44 20.36
C MET A 542 0.13 -4.33 19.66
N PHE A 543 -0.86 -3.75 20.34
CA PHE A 543 -1.65 -2.64 19.85
C PHE A 543 -2.21 -1.80 21.00
N ASN A 544 -2.59 -0.56 20.70
CA ASN A 544 -3.23 0.33 21.67
C ASN A 544 -4.75 0.24 21.54
N TYR A 545 -5.45 0.25 22.68
CA TYR A 545 -6.91 0.27 22.77
C TYR A 545 -7.32 1.32 23.80
N GLY A 546 -7.57 2.53 23.33
CA GLY A 546 -7.74 3.67 24.22
C GLY A 546 -6.49 3.92 25.07
N ASN A 547 -6.66 3.93 26.38
CA ASN A 547 -5.57 4.06 27.34
C ASN A 547 -4.87 2.73 27.68
N PHE A 548 -5.38 1.62 27.14
CA PHE A 548 -4.83 0.29 27.40
C PHE A 548 -3.81 -0.09 26.32
N LYS A 549 -2.79 -0.84 26.72
CA LYS A 549 -1.89 -1.55 25.83
C LYS A 549 -2.29 -3.01 25.85
N LEU A 550 -2.65 -3.56 24.70
CA LEU A 550 -3.09 -4.94 24.56
C LEU A 550 -2.15 -5.71 23.65
N ALA A 551 -2.21 -7.03 23.73
CA ALA A 551 -1.54 -7.92 22.80
C ALA A 551 -2.46 -9.06 22.37
N ALA A 552 -2.24 -9.56 21.16
CA ALA A 552 -2.78 -10.81 20.69
C ALA A 552 -1.63 -11.80 20.48
N ALA A 553 -1.76 -13.01 21.03
CA ALA A 553 -0.74 -14.04 20.92
C ALA A 553 -1.39 -15.40 20.64
N THR A 554 -0.76 -16.18 19.77
CA THR A 554 -1.16 -17.57 19.57
C THR A 554 -0.49 -18.49 20.60
N SER A 555 -1.18 -19.55 20.99
CA SER A 555 -0.62 -20.67 21.70
C SER A 555 -1.17 -21.99 21.18
N TYR A 556 -0.35 -23.03 21.23
CA TYR A 556 -0.76 -24.40 20.89
C TYR A 556 -0.39 -25.34 22.02
N VAL A 557 -1.40 -25.91 22.67
CA VAL A 557 -1.22 -26.80 23.82
C VAL A 557 -1.18 -28.25 23.34
N THR A 558 0.01 -28.82 23.30
CA THR A 558 0.29 -30.17 22.77
C THR A 558 -0.54 -31.24 23.47
N GLY A 559 -0.71 -31.18 24.79
CA GLY A 559 -1.43 -32.18 25.59
C GLY A 559 -2.91 -32.28 25.26
N VAL A 560 -3.54 -31.19 24.81
CA VAL A 560 -4.95 -31.16 24.39
C VAL A 560 -5.13 -31.03 22.88
N GLN A 561 -4.03 -30.90 22.14
CA GLN A 561 -3.98 -30.77 20.68
C GLN A 561 -4.81 -29.59 20.16
N GLN A 562 -4.78 -28.49 20.87
CA GLN A 562 -5.59 -27.31 20.57
C GLN A 562 -4.74 -26.04 20.51
N GLY A 563 -5.01 -25.23 19.48
CA GLY A 563 -4.50 -23.88 19.37
C GLY A 563 -5.50 -22.85 19.89
N TYR A 564 -4.96 -21.76 20.41
CA TYR A 564 -5.71 -20.63 20.95
C TYR A 564 -5.19 -19.33 20.40
N LEU A 565 -6.09 -18.36 20.27
CA LEU A 565 -5.75 -16.95 20.22
C LEU A 565 -6.00 -16.37 21.62
N ASN A 566 -5.00 -15.73 22.18
CA ASN A 566 -5.11 -15.09 23.50
C ASN A 566 -5.12 -13.57 23.32
N LEU A 567 -6.11 -12.90 23.89
CA LEU A 567 -6.12 -11.45 24.08
C LEU A 567 -5.58 -11.15 25.50
N ILE A 568 -4.61 -10.25 25.59
CA ILE A 568 -3.78 -10.05 26.76
C ILE A 568 -3.71 -8.56 27.07
N ASP A 569 -3.91 -8.18 28.32
CA ASP A 569 -3.63 -6.84 28.83
C ASP A 569 -2.16 -6.73 29.25
N VAL A 570 -1.44 -5.80 28.65
CA VAL A 570 -0.04 -5.48 28.91
C VAL A 570 0.14 -4.01 29.35
N THR A 571 -0.94 -3.35 29.76
CA THR A 571 -0.95 -1.94 30.17
C THR A 571 0.04 -1.65 31.29
N ASN A 572 0.15 -2.56 32.26
CA ASN A 572 1.08 -2.45 33.40
C ASN A 572 2.45 -3.07 33.11
N GLY A 573 2.80 -3.25 31.84
CA GLY A 573 4.04 -3.86 31.39
C GLY A 573 3.89 -5.35 31.08
N VAL A 574 4.71 -5.84 30.19
CA VAL A 574 4.61 -7.22 29.64
C VAL A 574 4.95 -8.29 30.68
N ALA A 575 5.79 -7.98 31.65
CA ALA A 575 6.11 -8.89 32.77
C ALA A 575 4.91 -9.09 33.74
N SER A 576 3.98 -8.13 33.75
CA SER A 576 2.75 -8.15 34.56
C SER A 576 1.51 -8.43 33.69
N ALA A 577 1.68 -9.02 32.54
CA ALA A 577 0.62 -9.26 31.57
C ALA A 577 -0.47 -10.18 32.13
N VAL A 578 -1.73 -9.86 31.80
CA VAL A 578 -2.91 -10.60 32.24
C VAL A 578 -3.71 -11.07 31.02
N LYS A 579 -4.01 -12.35 30.93
CA LYS A 579 -4.85 -12.91 29.90
C LYS A 579 -6.31 -12.52 30.13
N LEU A 580 -6.90 -11.81 29.18
CA LEU A 580 -8.31 -11.39 29.18
C LEU A 580 -9.22 -12.50 28.66
N LYS A 581 -8.84 -13.13 27.53
CA LYS A 581 -9.64 -14.14 26.85
C LYS A 581 -8.77 -15.08 26.04
N SER A 582 -9.15 -16.36 26.02
CA SER A 582 -8.67 -17.33 25.04
C SER A 582 -9.81 -17.69 24.09
N PHE A 583 -9.56 -17.68 22.77
CA PHE A 583 -10.48 -18.08 21.74
C PHE A 583 -10.08 -19.46 21.22
N ASP A 584 -10.99 -20.41 21.22
CA ASP A 584 -10.76 -21.83 20.93
C ASP A 584 -11.69 -22.40 19.87
N THR A 585 -12.44 -21.56 19.15
CA THR A 585 -13.48 -21.99 18.22
C THR A 585 -12.95 -22.78 17.01
N LEU A 586 -11.64 -22.75 16.74
CA LEU A 586 -11.02 -23.55 15.68
C LEU A 586 -11.04 -25.06 15.96
N GLY A 587 -11.24 -25.46 17.25
CA GLY A 587 -11.35 -26.85 17.65
C GLY A 587 -9.99 -27.55 17.80
N LYS A 588 -10.02 -28.88 17.96
CA LYS A 588 -8.86 -29.73 18.18
C LYS A 588 -8.44 -30.45 16.91
N SER A 589 -7.14 -30.58 16.69
CA SER A 589 -6.60 -31.34 15.57
C SER A 589 -5.25 -31.93 15.97
N GLY A 590 -4.93 -33.09 15.39
CA GLY A 590 -3.68 -33.80 15.67
C GLY A 590 -2.44 -32.94 15.48
N VAL A 591 -1.47 -33.12 16.36
CA VAL A 591 -0.20 -32.39 16.32
C VAL A 591 0.59 -32.77 15.06
N SER A 592 1.10 -31.76 14.39
CA SER A 592 2.14 -31.92 13.40
C SER A 592 3.11 -30.73 13.44
N ASN A 593 4.21 -30.86 12.75
CA ASN A 593 5.24 -29.83 12.68
C ASN A 593 4.73 -28.51 12.09
N GLY A 594 3.68 -28.56 11.29
CA GLY A 594 3.07 -27.40 10.66
C GLY A 594 2.22 -26.55 11.60
N THR A 595 1.70 -27.08 12.68
CA THR A 595 0.80 -26.37 13.60
C THR A 595 1.49 -25.24 14.38
N ILE A 596 2.82 -25.17 14.33
CA ILE A 596 3.60 -24.11 14.99
C ILE A 596 3.71 -22.81 14.19
N VAL A 597 3.39 -22.81 12.88
CA VAL A 597 3.39 -21.59 12.07
C VAL A 597 2.01 -20.94 12.15
N THR A 598 1.76 -20.32 13.28
CA THR A 598 0.48 -19.68 13.58
C THR A 598 0.50 -18.19 13.25
N THR A 599 -0.66 -17.55 13.20
CA THR A 599 -0.75 -16.09 13.02
C THR A 599 -1.80 -15.50 13.94
N ALA A 600 -1.44 -14.40 14.62
CA ALA A 600 -2.35 -13.51 15.33
C ALA A 600 -2.26 -12.11 14.73
N LEU A 601 -3.40 -11.53 14.37
CA LEU A 601 -3.50 -10.17 13.86
C LEU A 601 -4.55 -9.41 14.67
N ALA A 602 -4.36 -8.10 14.82
CA ALA A 602 -5.29 -7.22 15.52
C ALA A 602 -5.43 -5.89 14.78
N GLN A 603 -6.64 -5.36 14.78
CA GLN A 603 -6.96 -4.02 14.32
C GLN A 603 -7.99 -3.41 15.25
N VAL A 604 -7.81 -2.14 15.64
CA VAL A 604 -8.74 -1.41 16.48
C VAL A 604 -9.57 -0.45 15.64
N GLU A 605 -10.88 -0.51 15.81
CA GLU A 605 -11.84 0.40 15.18
C GLU A 605 -12.81 0.93 16.26
N GLY A 606 -12.60 2.18 16.67
CA GLY A 606 -13.36 2.79 17.76
C GLY A 606 -13.22 1.99 19.07
N THR A 607 -14.33 1.46 19.58
CA THR A 607 -14.40 0.62 20.77
C THR A 607 -14.31 -0.88 20.47
N LYS A 608 -14.06 -1.25 19.21
CA LYS A 608 -13.94 -2.64 18.78
C LYS A 608 -12.50 -3.01 18.50
N ILE A 609 -12.16 -4.23 18.83
CA ILE A 609 -10.90 -4.87 18.47
C ILE A 609 -11.27 -6.02 17.54
N HIS A 610 -10.81 -5.97 16.30
CA HIS A 610 -10.90 -7.07 15.36
C HIS A 610 -9.64 -7.92 15.48
N LEU A 611 -9.83 -9.20 15.69
CA LEU A 611 -8.78 -10.18 15.87
C LEU A 611 -8.93 -11.27 14.81
N TRP A 612 -7.81 -11.65 14.18
CA TRP A 612 -7.78 -12.80 13.28
C TRP A 612 -6.74 -13.79 13.76
N VAL A 613 -7.05 -15.05 13.60
CA VAL A 613 -6.16 -16.16 13.94
C VAL A 613 -6.11 -17.17 12.80
N LEU A 614 -4.91 -17.67 12.55
CA LEU A 614 -4.68 -18.87 11.73
C LEU A 614 -3.87 -19.86 12.54
N ILE A 615 -4.35 -21.12 12.59
CA ILE A 615 -3.62 -22.24 13.15
C ILE A 615 -3.68 -23.37 12.12
N PRO A 616 -2.54 -23.79 11.56
CA PRO A 616 -2.50 -24.89 10.59
C PRO A 616 -3.21 -26.12 11.10
N LYS A 617 -3.92 -26.85 10.22
CA LYS A 617 -4.80 -27.99 10.53
C LYS A 617 -6.07 -27.68 11.33
N GLN A 618 -6.16 -26.49 11.94
CA GLN A 618 -7.35 -26.14 12.72
C GLN A 618 -8.23 -25.14 11.98
N GLY A 619 -7.67 -24.09 11.42
CA GLY A 619 -8.45 -23.15 10.61
C GLY A 619 -8.03 -21.71 10.70
N VAL A 620 -8.95 -20.85 10.24
CA VAL A 620 -8.86 -19.41 10.23
C VAL A 620 -10.15 -18.83 10.80
N ALA A 621 -10.04 -17.86 11.71
CA ALA A 621 -11.22 -17.20 12.28
C ALA A 621 -11.02 -15.71 12.48
N LYS A 622 -12.11 -14.97 12.53
CA LYS A 622 -12.20 -13.59 12.98
C LYS A 622 -13.06 -13.48 14.22
N TYR A 623 -12.59 -12.69 15.16
CA TYR A 623 -13.32 -12.33 16.38
C TYR A 623 -13.42 -10.83 16.50
N THR A 624 -14.46 -10.37 17.20
CA THR A 624 -14.59 -9.00 17.67
C THR A 624 -14.65 -9.00 19.19
N ALA A 625 -13.82 -8.15 19.79
CA ALA A 625 -13.85 -7.84 21.22
C ALA A 625 -14.22 -6.38 21.40
N SER A 626 -15.09 -6.05 22.35
CA SER A 626 -15.52 -4.69 22.63
C SER A 626 -15.69 -4.44 24.12
N SER A 627 -15.48 -3.21 24.55
CA SER A 627 -15.92 -2.79 25.88
C SER A 627 -17.45 -2.64 25.86
N THR A 628 -18.09 -2.90 27.00
CA THR A 628 -19.46 -2.46 27.21
C THR A 628 -19.46 -0.93 27.26
N ALA A 629 -19.60 -0.27 26.12
CA ALA A 629 -20.01 1.10 26.14
C ALA A 629 -21.42 1.13 26.72
N SER A 630 -21.62 1.82 27.82
CA SER A 630 -22.94 2.23 28.27
C SER A 630 -23.45 3.31 27.32
N GLY A 631 -23.84 2.91 26.12
CA GLY A 631 -24.32 3.75 25.05
C GLY A 631 -24.80 2.89 23.88
N VAL A 632 -26.01 3.11 23.46
CA VAL A 632 -26.69 2.44 22.36
C VAL A 632 -25.85 2.55 21.07
N GLU A 633 -25.42 1.42 20.50
CA GLU A 633 -24.86 1.40 19.14
C GLU A 633 -25.95 1.75 18.14
N THR A 634 -25.80 2.87 17.46
CA THR A 634 -26.63 3.24 16.31
C THR A 634 -25.97 2.63 15.07
N LEU A 635 -26.55 1.58 14.50
CA LEU A 635 -26.24 1.15 13.14
C LEU A 635 -26.81 2.20 12.18
N VAL A 636 -25.93 3.03 11.61
CA VAL A 636 -26.31 3.99 10.57
C VAL A 636 -26.27 3.26 9.23
N THR A 637 -27.41 2.91 8.67
CA THR A 637 -27.57 2.69 7.24
C THR A 637 -27.90 4.04 6.60
N GLU A 638 -27.20 4.39 5.54
CA GLU A 638 -27.43 5.64 4.79
C GLU A 638 -28.89 5.73 4.35
N ASN A 639 -29.53 6.88 4.68
CA ASN A 639 -30.83 7.39 4.25
C ASN A 639 -32.11 6.98 5.00
N ASP A 640 -32.05 6.44 6.22
CA ASP A 640 -33.28 6.01 6.91
C ASP A 640 -33.46 6.68 8.29
N ALA A 641 -34.72 6.73 8.74
CA ALA A 641 -35.12 7.35 10.00
C ALA A 641 -34.23 6.94 11.17
N GLN A 642 -33.73 7.94 11.91
CA GLN A 642 -33.00 7.69 13.15
C GLN A 642 -33.97 7.23 14.24
N ILE A 643 -33.79 6.05 14.79
CA ILE A 643 -34.58 5.52 15.89
C ILE A 643 -33.73 5.51 17.16
N GLN A 644 -34.15 6.23 18.19
CA GLN A 644 -33.55 6.24 19.52
C GLN A 644 -34.48 5.59 20.55
N VAL A 645 -33.90 4.95 21.55
CA VAL A 645 -34.66 4.36 22.66
C VAL A 645 -34.03 4.80 23.98
N CYS A 646 -34.81 5.53 24.77
CA CYS A 646 -34.45 6.03 26.11
C CYS A 646 -35.34 5.37 27.13
N GLY A 647 -34.86 4.32 27.82
CA GLY A 647 -35.70 3.53 28.72
C GLY A 647 -36.85 2.86 27.98
N LYS A 648 -38.08 3.30 28.25
CA LYS A 648 -39.30 2.82 27.61
C LYS A 648 -39.84 3.78 26.52
N GLN A 649 -39.13 4.81 26.18
CA GLN A 649 -39.53 5.73 25.13
C GLN A 649 -38.73 5.47 23.85
N VAL A 650 -39.46 5.29 22.73
CA VAL A 650 -38.87 5.11 21.39
C VAL A 650 -39.16 6.39 20.60
N ILE A 651 -38.09 7.01 20.11
CA ILE A 651 -38.15 8.25 19.35
C ILE A 651 -37.53 8.03 17.98
N ALA A 652 -38.19 8.46 16.92
CA ALA A 652 -37.69 8.41 15.55
C ALA A 652 -37.59 9.81 14.94
N SER A 653 -36.89 9.95 13.83
CA SER A 653 -36.75 11.22 13.12
C SER A 653 -38.11 11.77 12.60
N GLU A 654 -38.19 13.06 12.30
CA GLU A 654 -39.41 13.77 11.87
C GLU A 654 -40.05 13.25 10.57
N ASN A 655 -39.32 12.43 9.78
CA ASN A 655 -39.86 11.84 8.56
C ASN A 655 -40.61 10.51 8.78
N VAL A 656 -40.86 10.11 10.04
CA VAL A 656 -41.58 8.90 10.42
C VAL A 656 -43.05 9.18 10.66
N THR A 657 -43.92 8.39 10.02
CA THR A 657 -45.39 8.51 10.16
C THR A 657 -45.97 7.59 11.23
N SER A 658 -45.31 6.47 11.51
CA SER A 658 -45.75 5.55 12.56
C SER A 658 -44.60 4.70 13.08
N ILE A 659 -44.69 4.29 14.34
CA ILE A 659 -43.78 3.34 15.00
C ILE A 659 -44.58 2.17 15.53
N SER A 660 -44.13 0.92 15.25
CA SER A 660 -44.58 -0.30 15.85
C SER A 660 -43.46 -1.01 16.59
N LEU A 661 -43.71 -1.45 17.79
CA LEU A 661 -42.81 -2.27 18.60
C LEU A 661 -43.26 -3.73 18.54
N VAL A 662 -42.42 -4.59 17.95
CA VAL A 662 -42.78 -5.97 17.65
C VAL A 662 -41.94 -6.91 18.52
N ALA A 663 -42.59 -7.82 19.25
CA ALA A 663 -41.89 -8.84 20.01
C ALA A 663 -41.19 -9.85 19.09
N MET A 664 -40.22 -10.59 19.61
CA MET A 664 -39.49 -11.62 18.83
C MET A 664 -40.40 -12.78 18.36
N THR A 665 -41.62 -12.88 18.89
CA THR A 665 -42.67 -13.78 18.43
C THR A 665 -43.42 -13.27 17.20
N GLY A 666 -43.19 -12.05 16.74
CA GLY A 666 -43.90 -11.39 15.65
C GLY A 666 -45.16 -10.60 16.08
N GLN A 667 -45.51 -10.62 17.36
CA GLN A 667 -46.65 -9.90 17.90
C GLN A 667 -46.34 -8.42 18.14
N VAL A 668 -47.23 -7.52 17.73
CA VAL A 668 -47.08 -6.08 18.02
C VAL A 668 -47.38 -5.84 19.51
N ALA A 669 -46.37 -5.35 20.24
CA ALA A 669 -46.46 -5.09 21.67
C ALA A 669 -46.96 -3.66 21.97
N ALA A 670 -46.63 -2.69 21.09
CA ALA A 670 -47.12 -1.30 21.15
C ALA A 670 -47.01 -0.66 19.77
N GLN A 671 -47.82 0.34 19.47
CA GLN A 671 -47.70 1.13 18.24
C GLN A 671 -48.23 2.55 18.45
N CYS A 672 -47.76 3.50 17.64
CA CYS A 672 -48.27 4.85 17.58
C CYS A 672 -48.25 5.41 16.14
N ASN A 673 -49.06 6.42 15.88
CA ASN A 673 -48.90 7.31 14.71
C ASN A 673 -48.03 8.49 15.11
N GLY A 674 -46.95 8.69 14.37
CA GLY A 674 -45.96 9.72 14.64
C GLY A 674 -44.56 9.14 14.94
N SER A 675 -43.67 10.03 15.38
CA SER A 675 -42.25 9.76 15.58
C SER A 675 -41.89 9.38 17.02
N GLU A 676 -42.82 9.31 17.95
CA GLU A 676 -42.56 8.99 19.36
C GLU A 676 -43.55 7.92 19.89
N LEU A 677 -43.00 6.85 20.47
CA LEU A 677 -43.78 5.76 21.07
C LEU A 677 -43.40 5.60 22.54
N ASN A 678 -44.38 5.71 23.43
CA ASN A 678 -44.22 5.35 24.83
C ASN A 678 -44.56 3.83 25.03
N ALA A 679 -43.63 3.08 25.57
CA ALA A 679 -43.74 1.65 25.84
C ALA A 679 -43.72 1.31 27.34
N ASP A 680 -44.17 2.23 28.23
CA ASP A 680 -44.15 2.02 29.70
C ASP A 680 -44.95 0.77 30.12
N ASN A 681 -46.00 0.43 29.40
CA ASN A 681 -46.80 -0.77 29.64
C ASN A 681 -46.29 -2.06 28.97
N VAL A 682 -45.16 -1.97 28.25
CA VAL A 682 -44.55 -3.13 27.60
C VAL A 682 -43.54 -3.78 28.56
N ALA A 683 -43.52 -5.09 28.63
CA ALA A 683 -42.56 -5.83 29.46
C ALA A 683 -41.11 -5.55 29.03
N ASN A 684 -40.19 -5.62 30.01
CA ASN A 684 -38.77 -5.57 29.67
C ASN A 684 -38.39 -6.74 28.78
N GLY A 685 -37.58 -6.50 27.73
CA GLY A 685 -37.25 -7.56 26.78
C GLY A 685 -36.64 -7.01 25.49
N ILE A 686 -36.43 -7.94 24.54
CA ILE A 686 -35.91 -7.67 23.21
C ILE A 686 -37.09 -7.51 22.25
N TYR A 687 -37.09 -6.43 21.50
CA TYR A 687 -38.11 -6.06 20.53
C TYR A 687 -37.50 -5.58 19.21
N ILE A 688 -38.29 -5.58 18.16
CA ILE A 688 -37.98 -4.93 16.88
C ILE A 688 -38.88 -3.69 16.77
N VAL A 689 -38.26 -2.52 16.65
CA VAL A 689 -38.95 -1.29 16.26
C VAL A 689 -39.08 -1.30 14.74
N VAL A 690 -40.27 -1.08 14.24
CA VAL A 690 -40.59 -0.86 12.83
C VAL A 690 -41.11 0.55 12.68
N ALA A 691 -40.34 1.43 12.06
CA ALA A 691 -40.74 2.81 11.77
C ALA A 691 -41.13 2.91 10.28
N THR A 692 -42.31 3.50 10.01
CA THR A 692 -42.81 3.74 8.66
C THR A 692 -42.51 5.19 8.28
N LEU A 693 -41.85 5.39 7.15
CA LEU A 693 -41.47 6.70 6.62
C LEU A 693 -42.62 7.35 5.84
N ASN A 694 -42.55 8.66 5.60
CA ASN A 694 -43.50 9.42 4.79
C ASN A 694 -43.67 8.88 3.35
N ASN A 695 -42.68 8.19 2.83
CA ASN A 695 -42.71 7.56 1.50
C ASN A 695 -43.26 6.11 1.52
N GLY A 696 -43.74 5.62 2.67
CA GLY A 696 -44.28 4.27 2.85
C GLY A 696 -43.22 3.16 3.03
N THR A 697 -41.94 3.47 3.03
CA THR A 697 -40.90 2.48 3.35
C THR A 697 -40.81 2.22 4.85
N HIS A 698 -40.28 1.08 5.24
CA HIS A 698 -40.13 0.68 6.64
C HIS A 698 -38.65 0.58 7.02
N VAL A 699 -38.31 1.16 8.18
CA VAL A 699 -37.02 1.02 8.82
C VAL A 699 -37.18 0.18 10.08
N THR A 700 -36.31 -0.79 10.30
CA THR A 700 -36.39 -1.67 11.46
C THR A 700 -35.15 -1.58 12.33
N LYS A 701 -35.33 -1.60 13.65
CA LYS A 701 -34.25 -1.62 14.63
C LYS A 701 -34.55 -2.59 15.76
N LYS A 702 -33.60 -3.48 16.08
CA LYS A 702 -33.67 -4.31 17.27
C LYS A 702 -33.33 -3.47 18.50
N VAL A 703 -34.16 -3.51 19.52
CA VAL A 703 -34.04 -2.70 20.74
C VAL A 703 -34.22 -3.57 21.99
N ILE A 704 -33.70 -3.10 23.11
CA ILE A 704 -33.89 -3.69 24.43
C ILE A 704 -34.64 -2.66 25.29
N LEU A 705 -35.85 -2.98 25.71
CA LEU A 705 -36.56 -2.21 26.72
C LEU A 705 -36.15 -2.70 28.12
N LYS A 706 -35.83 -1.75 29.00
CA LYS A 706 -35.40 -2.01 30.40
C LYS A 706 -36.36 -1.37 31.39
#